data_dfb51cc61d7f4e21b049d22e3accf313
#
_entry.id   dfb51cc61d7f4e21b049d22e3accf313
#
_cell.length_a   1.000
_cell.length_b   1.000
_cell.length_c   1.000
_cell.angle_alpha   90.00
_cell.angle_beta   90.00
_cell.angle_gamma   90.00
#
_symmetry.space_group_name_H-M   'P 1'
#
loop_
_entity.id
_entity.type
_entity.pdbx_description
1 polymer ?
#
loop_
_entity_poly.entity_id
_entity_poly.type
_entity_poly.pdbx_seq_one_letter_code
_entity_poly.pdbx_strand_id
1 'polypeptide(L)'
;ELNERVNSVYKSIVRIEVVSESGSNGRMLKSGSTGSGVIFDQSGLVLTNHHVAGKAKRLKCRLYDGEEISAFLIGADALTDLAVIRLNLEQRGKNTLPLQVATFGDSESLEVGDPCFAMGSPAGLSQSVTRGIISNLALISTRRGSFRLDGENVGELVRWLGHDAIIYPGNSGGPLINLEGEIIGINEVAIASLGGAIPSNLAKSIAWELAENGSINRSWSGLELQPLLSGFSNGVLVAGIIENSPSQKAGFKPGDLITHVGNKPVTARIEEDLPPIHQLLSSFSSDKPFAVKGKRGSTNHSWEIIPVKREPAFLPETELKSWGITLRNFSLLSSLESRRESKVGAQVHSVAQGGPSFLCKPSLSSGDVIVEVNGVAITSAEQLIEFSHNLIHGKEEASPVLVRFERDQASIITVVQIGPEPIEKRPVEAWKAWLGVGTQVITPELIEALKLKPNTSGIRLTQIFKNTPAHRSGLKAGDLLFKIDGQVIQARKPEDIEVFGNMIKQYRTDSTIQLTGLREGLPLEINATLDKRPTPSVELPSHEEKVMEFTVRELSFADRAFHRLPAENPGLMVENVELAGWASLAGLKQGDILLRINEKEIGSVDEFKSTLKNISDQKEPSVTFFIQRGIHTLFIEIEPDWKNS
;
A
#
# COMPACT_ATOMS: atom_id res chain seq x y z
N GLU A 1 9.63 -36.68 -22.74
CA GLU A 1 8.45 -36.93 -21.86
C GLU A 1 8.39 -36.04 -20.62
N LEU A 2 9.39 -36.07 -19.70
CA LEU A 2 9.37 -35.21 -18.49
C LEU A 2 9.34 -33.70 -18.85
N ASN A 3 10.18 -33.26 -19.80
CA ASN A 3 10.21 -31.86 -20.25
C ASN A 3 8.88 -31.43 -20.87
N GLU A 4 8.16 -32.30 -21.54
CA GLU A 4 6.85 -32.00 -22.16
C GLU A 4 5.79 -31.82 -21.10
N ARG A 5 5.77 -32.65 -20.04
CA ARG A 5 4.84 -32.56 -18.92
C ARG A 5 5.09 -31.28 -18.10
N VAL A 6 6.35 -31.01 -17.76
CA VAL A 6 6.74 -29.76 -17.10
C VAL A 6 6.37 -28.54 -17.96
N ASN A 7 6.62 -28.57 -19.27
CA ASN A 7 6.27 -27.47 -20.18
C ASN A 7 4.76 -27.26 -20.34
N SER A 8 3.93 -28.30 -20.22
CA SER A 8 2.47 -28.14 -20.28
C SER A 8 1.98 -27.32 -19.08
N VAL A 9 2.44 -27.64 -17.87
CA VAL A 9 2.07 -26.89 -16.65
C VAL A 9 2.71 -25.49 -16.65
N TYR A 10 3.95 -25.36 -17.14
CA TYR A 10 4.62 -24.07 -17.26
C TYR A 10 3.77 -23.04 -18.00
N LYS A 11 3.01 -23.46 -19.03
CA LYS A 11 2.12 -22.59 -19.79
C LYS A 11 0.83 -22.21 -19.05
N SER A 12 0.48 -22.90 -17.96
CA SER A 12 -0.67 -22.55 -17.12
C SER A 12 -0.32 -21.60 -15.99
N ILE A 13 0.97 -21.28 -15.78
CA ILE A 13 1.41 -20.36 -14.74
C ILE A 13 1.16 -18.93 -15.19
N VAL A 14 0.64 -18.12 -14.30
CA VAL A 14 0.48 -16.68 -14.49
C VAL A 14 1.31 -15.91 -13.49
N ARG A 15 1.95 -14.83 -13.94
CA ARG A 15 2.49 -13.80 -13.05
C ARG A 15 1.36 -12.85 -12.69
N ILE A 16 1.18 -12.60 -11.41
CA ILE A 16 0.13 -11.72 -10.91
C ILE A 16 0.78 -10.44 -10.38
N GLU A 17 0.42 -9.30 -10.96
CA GLU A 17 0.74 -7.98 -10.48
C GLU A 17 -0.46 -7.46 -9.69
N VAL A 18 -0.22 -7.08 -8.44
CA VAL A 18 -1.28 -6.76 -7.50
C VAL A 18 -1.09 -5.35 -6.98
N VAL A 19 -2.15 -4.57 -6.99
CA VAL A 19 -2.26 -3.37 -6.16
C VAL A 19 -3.20 -3.69 -5.01
N SER A 20 -2.67 -3.71 -3.81
CA SER A 20 -3.43 -3.88 -2.56
C SER A 20 -3.54 -2.57 -1.79
N GLU A 21 -4.47 -2.49 -0.85
CA GLU A 21 -4.68 -1.33 -0.01
C GLU A 21 -4.77 -1.75 1.45
N SER A 22 -4.09 -1.02 2.33
CA SER A 22 -4.08 -1.27 3.77
C SER A 22 -3.97 0.02 4.57
N GLY A 23 -4.54 0.04 5.77
CA GLY A 23 -4.48 1.17 6.69
C GLY A 23 -3.09 1.32 7.34
N SER A 24 -2.45 2.45 7.13
CA SER A 24 -1.19 2.80 7.79
C SER A 24 -1.07 4.31 7.94
N ASN A 25 -0.50 4.77 9.06
CA ASN A 25 -0.32 6.19 9.36
C ASN A 25 -1.62 7.02 9.14
N GLY A 26 -2.76 6.48 9.59
CA GLY A 26 -4.05 7.15 9.51
C GLY A 26 -4.66 7.29 8.10
N ARG A 27 -4.09 6.63 7.11
CA ARG A 27 -4.54 6.64 5.70
C ARG A 27 -4.63 5.24 5.13
N MET A 28 -5.44 5.07 4.10
CA MET A 28 -5.43 3.87 3.27
C MET A 28 -4.36 4.03 2.19
N LEU A 29 -3.29 3.24 2.29
CA LEU A 29 -2.14 3.29 1.39
C LEU A 29 -2.17 2.11 0.41
N LYS A 30 -1.93 2.41 -0.86
CA LYS A 30 -1.79 1.41 -1.92
C LYS A 30 -0.36 0.91 -1.97
N SER A 31 -0.19 -0.38 -2.25
CA SER A 31 1.12 -0.99 -2.47
C SER A 31 1.07 -1.96 -3.64
N GLY A 32 2.13 -1.94 -4.45
CA GLY A 32 2.32 -2.91 -5.53
C GLY A 32 3.10 -4.12 -5.05
N SER A 33 2.65 -5.31 -5.43
CA SER A 33 3.35 -6.56 -5.20
C SER A 33 3.21 -7.49 -6.39
N THR A 34 4.00 -8.57 -6.42
CA THR A 34 3.93 -9.59 -7.45
C THR A 34 3.89 -10.97 -6.82
N GLY A 35 3.16 -11.87 -7.43
CA GLY A 35 3.09 -13.27 -7.07
C GLY A 35 2.86 -14.14 -8.28
N SER A 36 2.59 -15.41 -8.03
CA SER A 36 2.27 -16.40 -9.06
C SER A 36 0.88 -16.96 -8.87
N GLY A 37 0.35 -17.57 -9.91
CA GLY A 37 -0.86 -18.36 -9.87
C GLY A 37 -0.83 -19.45 -10.92
N VAL A 38 -1.78 -20.36 -10.84
CA VAL A 38 -1.95 -21.44 -11.81
C VAL A 38 -3.38 -21.46 -12.33
N ILE A 39 -3.54 -21.51 -13.67
CA ILE A 39 -4.84 -21.65 -14.30
C ILE A 39 -5.29 -23.10 -14.13
N PHE A 40 -6.43 -23.30 -13.45
CA PHE A 40 -6.96 -24.64 -13.17
C PHE A 40 -8.30 -24.93 -13.85
N ASP A 41 -8.88 -23.94 -14.57
CA ASP A 41 -10.11 -24.10 -15.35
C ASP A 41 -10.12 -23.24 -16.62
N GLN A 42 -10.77 -23.74 -17.68
CA GLN A 42 -10.88 -23.08 -19.00
C GLN A 42 -11.66 -21.76 -18.97
N SER A 43 -12.49 -21.53 -17.96
CA SER A 43 -13.19 -20.26 -17.74
C SER A 43 -12.29 -19.14 -17.24
N GLY A 44 -10.97 -19.39 -17.14
CA GLY A 44 -9.97 -18.42 -16.70
C GLY A 44 -9.84 -18.33 -15.18
N LEU A 45 -10.23 -19.35 -14.43
CA LEU A 45 -10.00 -19.42 -12.99
C LEU A 45 -8.52 -19.71 -12.70
N VAL A 46 -7.94 -18.90 -11.84
CA VAL A 46 -6.55 -18.98 -11.39
C VAL A 46 -6.53 -19.15 -9.87
N LEU A 47 -5.82 -20.16 -9.41
CA LEU A 47 -5.54 -20.37 -7.99
C LEU A 47 -4.23 -19.68 -7.61
N THR A 48 -4.22 -18.99 -6.50
CA THR A 48 -3.06 -18.28 -5.93
C THR A 48 -3.18 -18.23 -4.39
N ASN A 49 -2.26 -17.55 -3.72
CA ASN A 49 -2.37 -17.35 -2.27
C ASN A 49 -3.22 -16.13 -1.90
N HIS A 50 -3.82 -16.18 -0.69
CA HIS A 50 -4.53 -15.05 -0.11
C HIS A 50 -3.59 -13.84 0.11
N HIS A 51 -2.38 -14.05 0.63
CA HIS A 51 -1.42 -12.96 0.85
C HIS A 51 -0.95 -12.30 -0.46
N VAL A 52 -1.11 -12.98 -1.62
CA VAL A 52 -0.88 -12.39 -2.94
C VAL A 52 -2.08 -11.57 -3.40
N ALA A 53 -3.29 -12.12 -3.39
CA ALA A 53 -4.46 -11.53 -4.04
C ALA A 53 -5.64 -11.18 -3.12
N GLY A 54 -5.63 -11.60 -1.85
CA GLY A 54 -6.80 -11.49 -0.96
C GLY A 54 -7.27 -10.06 -0.65
N LYS A 55 -6.38 -9.07 -0.72
CA LYS A 55 -6.68 -7.63 -0.55
C LYS A 55 -6.53 -6.82 -1.83
N ALA A 56 -6.58 -7.48 -2.98
CA ALA A 56 -6.35 -6.81 -4.24
C ALA A 56 -7.44 -5.79 -4.57
N LYS A 57 -7.03 -4.57 -4.88
CA LYS A 57 -7.85 -3.52 -5.51
C LYS A 57 -7.76 -3.61 -7.04
N ARG A 58 -6.60 -4.02 -7.54
CA ARG A 58 -6.36 -4.25 -8.96
C ARG A 58 -5.47 -5.47 -9.14
N LEU A 59 -5.82 -6.30 -10.12
CA LEU A 59 -5.08 -7.48 -10.54
C LEU A 59 -4.80 -7.42 -12.02
N LYS A 60 -3.55 -7.62 -12.39
CA LYS A 60 -3.09 -7.76 -13.76
C LYS A 60 -2.30 -9.06 -13.87
N CYS A 61 -2.65 -9.91 -14.79
CA CYS A 61 -2.01 -11.19 -15.00
C CYS A 61 -1.23 -11.18 -16.30
N ARG A 62 0.01 -11.66 -16.27
CA ARG A 62 0.80 -11.91 -17.48
C ARG A 62 0.90 -13.41 -17.70
N LEU A 63 0.44 -13.86 -18.86
CA LEU A 63 0.48 -15.25 -19.30
C LEU A 63 1.88 -15.62 -19.80
N TYR A 64 2.08 -16.94 -20.06
CA TYR A 64 3.37 -17.47 -20.52
C TYR A 64 3.85 -16.93 -21.87
N ASP A 65 2.92 -16.50 -22.74
CA ASP A 65 3.19 -15.92 -24.06
C ASP A 65 3.41 -14.39 -24.04
N GLY A 66 3.36 -13.79 -22.82
CA GLY A 66 3.53 -12.37 -22.60
C GLY A 66 2.23 -11.57 -22.68
N GLU A 67 1.08 -12.22 -22.98
CA GLU A 67 -0.23 -11.55 -22.97
C GLU A 67 -0.55 -11.01 -21.57
N GLU A 68 -0.97 -9.75 -21.47
CA GLU A 68 -1.40 -9.11 -20.24
C GLU A 68 -2.92 -9.01 -20.21
N ILE A 69 -3.52 -9.48 -19.12
CA ILE A 69 -4.98 -9.54 -18.95
C ILE A 69 -5.30 -9.04 -17.52
N SER A 70 -6.32 -8.18 -17.39
CA SER A 70 -6.85 -7.86 -16.06
C SER A 70 -7.55 -9.07 -15.44
N ALA A 71 -7.64 -9.09 -14.11
CA ALA A 71 -8.33 -10.15 -13.39
C ALA A 71 -9.18 -9.58 -12.24
N PHE A 72 -10.10 -10.38 -11.76
CA PHE A 72 -10.99 -10.05 -10.64
C PHE A 72 -10.81 -11.07 -9.54
N LEU A 73 -10.76 -10.60 -8.28
CA LEU A 73 -10.82 -11.47 -7.12
C LEU A 73 -12.24 -12.08 -7.03
N ILE A 74 -12.32 -13.41 -7.04
CA ILE A 74 -13.58 -14.14 -6.86
C ILE A 74 -13.81 -14.40 -5.37
N GLY A 75 -12.79 -14.89 -4.69
CA GLY A 75 -12.83 -15.13 -3.26
C GLY A 75 -11.47 -15.46 -2.70
N ALA A 76 -11.33 -15.32 -1.39
CA ALA A 76 -10.08 -15.60 -0.69
C ALA A 76 -10.34 -16.13 0.71
N ASP A 77 -9.41 -16.91 1.22
CA ASP A 77 -9.46 -17.56 2.52
C ASP A 77 -8.13 -17.41 3.25
N ALA A 78 -8.09 -16.53 4.24
CA ALA A 78 -6.90 -16.25 5.02
C ALA A 78 -6.45 -17.43 5.90
N LEU A 79 -7.37 -18.32 6.29
CA LEU A 79 -7.05 -19.50 7.13
C LEU A 79 -6.25 -20.58 6.40
N THR A 80 -6.43 -20.67 5.08
CA THR A 80 -5.68 -21.61 4.25
C THR A 80 -4.68 -20.91 3.33
N ASP A 81 -4.60 -19.59 3.40
CA ASP A 81 -3.81 -18.74 2.49
C ASP A 81 -4.06 -19.01 1.01
N LEU A 82 -5.31 -19.24 0.62
CA LEU A 82 -5.69 -19.46 -0.78
C LEU A 82 -6.63 -18.36 -1.28
N ALA A 83 -6.52 -18.06 -2.57
CA ALA A 83 -7.42 -17.14 -3.27
C ALA A 83 -7.67 -17.63 -4.70
N VAL A 84 -8.88 -17.36 -5.20
CA VAL A 84 -9.25 -17.59 -6.59
C VAL A 84 -9.52 -16.25 -7.26
N ILE A 85 -8.84 -16.03 -8.39
CA ILE A 85 -9.08 -14.89 -9.27
C ILE A 85 -9.59 -15.39 -10.62
N ARG A 86 -10.28 -14.53 -11.36
CA ARG A 86 -10.77 -14.83 -12.72
C ARG A 86 -10.18 -13.87 -13.71
N LEU A 87 -9.54 -14.38 -14.76
CA LEU A 87 -9.04 -13.60 -15.88
C LEU A 87 -10.21 -12.97 -16.66
N ASN A 88 -10.06 -11.72 -17.07
CA ASN A 88 -11.03 -11.04 -17.94
C ASN A 88 -10.81 -11.47 -19.39
N LEU A 89 -11.38 -12.61 -19.75
CA LEU A 89 -11.21 -13.21 -21.08
C LEU A 89 -11.80 -12.36 -22.22
N GLU A 90 -12.68 -11.39 -21.93
CA GLU A 90 -13.22 -10.46 -22.92
C GLU A 90 -12.14 -9.54 -23.52
N GLN A 91 -11.05 -9.33 -22.79
CA GLN A 91 -9.91 -8.55 -23.27
C GLN A 91 -9.04 -9.30 -24.28
N ARG A 92 -9.18 -10.62 -24.38
CA ARG A 92 -8.36 -11.44 -25.28
C ARG A 92 -8.73 -11.23 -26.74
N GLY A 93 -7.72 -11.07 -27.57
CA GLY A 93 -7.89 -10.95 -29.03
C GLY A 93 -8.47 -12.24 -29.65
N LYS A 94 -9.16 -12.09 -30.78
CA LYS A 94 -9.79 -13.24 -31.49
C LYS A 94 -8.82 -14.34 -31.96
N ASN A 95 -7.53 -14.05 -32.03
CA ASN A 95 -6.49 -14.96 -32.53
C ASN A 95 -5.52 -15.42 -31.42
N THR A 96 -5.89 -15.32 -30.15
CA THR A 96 -5.05 -15.76 -29.04
C THR A 96 -5.09 -17.28 -28.90
N LEU A 97 -4.00 -17.84 -28.36
CA LEU A 97 -3.91 -19.27 -28.07
C LEU A 97 -4.89 -19.67 -26.95
N PRO A 98 -5.46 -20.89 -26.98
CA PRO A 98 -6.28 -21.38 -25.87
C PRO A 98 -5.50 -21.35 -24.55
N LEU A 99 -6.21 -21.07 -23.43
CA LEU A 99 -5.61 -21.17 -22.12
C LEU A 99 -5.09 -22.58 -21.88
N GLN A 100 -3.91 -22.68 -21.31
CA GLN A 100 -3.39 -23.96 -20.82
C GLN A 100 -3.82 -24.12 -19.36
N VAL A 101 -4.41 -25.25 -19.03
CA VAL A 101 -4.97 -25.55 -17.72
C VAL A 101 -4.17 -26.70 -17.10
N ALA A 102 -3.77 -26.52 -15.83
CA ALA A 102 -3.12 -27.57 -15.07
C ALA A 102 -4.16 -28.44 -14.34
N THR A 103 -3.84 -29.71 -14.14
CA THR A 103 -4.67 -30.69 -13.45
C THR A 103 -4.16 -30.91 -12.02
N PHE A 104 -5.08 -31.19 -11.08
CA PHE A 104 -4.72 -31.55 -9.72
C PHE A 104 -4.43 -33.05 -9.62
N GLY A 105 -3.30 -33.38 -9.00
CA GLY A 105 -2.94 -34.71 -8.54
C GLY A 105 -3.42 -34.96 -7.11
N ASP A 106 -3.16 -36.15 -6.60
CA ASP A 106 -3.54 -36.59 -5.25
C ASP A 106 -2.39 -36.39 -4.26
N SER A 107 -2.48 -35.40 -3.38
CA SER A 107 -1.48 -35.13 -2.36
C SER A 107 -1.44 -36.17 -1.21
N GLU A 108 -2.46 -37.03 -1.07
CA GLU A 108 -2.45 -38.10 -0.06
C GLU A 108 -1.69 -39.35 -0.53
N SER A 109 -1.41 -39.47 -1.84
CA SER A 109 -0.61 -40.56 -2.40
C SER A 109 0.91 -40.35 -2.34
N LEU A 110 1.35 -39.17 -1.88
CA LEU A 110 2.77 -38.77 -1.85
C LEU A 110 3.55 -39.49 -0.77
N GLU A 111 4.80 -39.79 -1.07
CA GLU A 111 5.79 -40.34 -0.13
C GLU A 111 6.99 -39.39 0.01
N VAL A 112 7.66 -39.46 1.18
CA VAL A 112 8.92 -38.72 1.38
C VAL A 112 9.97 -39.26 0.42
N GLY A 113 10.62 -38.35 -0.32
CA GLY A 113 11.57 -38.69 -1.38
C GLY A 113 11.00 -38.57 -2.80
N ASP A 114 9.69 -38.38 -2.96
CA ASP A 114 9.08 -38.21 -4.28
C ASP A 114 9.62 -36.93 -4.95
N PRO A 115 10.03 -37.03 -6.23
CA PRO A 115 10.49 -35.86 -6.98
C PRO A 115 9.38 -34.85 -7.19
N CYS A 116 9.71 -33.57 -7.01
CA CYS A 116 8.79 -32.49 -7.23
C CYS A 116 9.45 -31.29 -7.95
N PHE A 117 8.62 -30.42 -8.54
CA PHE A 117 9.06 -29.20 -9.18
C PHE A 117 8.23 -28.02 -8.66
N ALA A 118 8.89 -27.04 -8.06
CA ALA A 118 8.27 -25.80 -7.68
C ALA A 118 8.35 -24.80 -8.84
N MET A 119 7.22 -24.19 -9.18
CA MET A 119 7.09 -23.28 -10.30
C MET A 119 6.56 -21.93 -9.86
N GLY A 120 6.94 -20.86 -10.57
CA GLY A 120 6.45 -19.51 -10.31
C GLY A 120 7.23 -18.44 -11.05
N SER A 121 7.01 -17.18 -10.67
CA SER A 121 7.61 -15.97 -11.25
C SER A 121 8.40 -15.19 -10.18
N PRO A 122 9.59 -15.64 -9.80
CA PRO A 122 10.34 -15.04 -8.70
C PRO A 122 10.71 -13.59 -9.01
N ALA A 123 10.50 -12.69 -8.03
CA ALA A 123 10.81 -11.26 -8.12
C ALA A 123 10.19 -10.55 -9.35
N GLY A 124 9.07 -11.05 -9.88
CA GLY A 124 8.46 -10.51 -11.11
C GLY A 124 9.26 -10.74 -12.39
N LEU A 125 10.27 -11.62 -12.34
CA LEU A 125 11.02 -12.07 -13.51
C LEU A 125 10.22 -13.10 -14.33
N SER A 126 10.80 -13.59 -15.42
CA SER A 126 10.19 -14.68 -16.20
C SER A 126 9.96 -15.91 -15.32
N GLN A 127 8.96 -16.69 -15.68
CA GLN A 127 8.61 -17.95 -15.02
C GLN A 127 9.85 -18.82 -14.81
N SER A 128 9.93 -19.48 -13.68
CA SER A 128 11.03 -20.36 -13.31
C SER A 128 10.53 -21.70 -12.81
N VAL A 129 11.39 -22.72 -12.90
CA VAL A 129 11.16 -24.07 -12.41
C VAL A 129 12.37 -24.49 -11.60
N THR A 130 12.16 -24.97 -10.39
CA THR A 130 13.18 -25.59 -9.55
C THR A 130 12.79 -27.01 -9.22
N ARG A 131 13.78 -27.92 -9.13
CA ARG A 131 13.56 -29.33 -8.83
C ARG A 131 13.99 -29.63 -7.40
N GLY A 132 13.23 -30.49 -6.73
CA GLY A 132 13.53 -31.03 -5.42
C GLY A 132 12.80 -32.34 -5.17
N ILE A 133 12.65 -32.68 -3.90
CA ILE A 133 11.89 -33.84 -3.40
C ILE A 133 10.92 -33.40 -2.30
N ILE A 134 9.89 -34.19 -2.09
CA ILE A 134 9.06 -34.10 -0.89
C ILE A 134 9.90 -34.53 0.32
N SER A 135 10.14 -33.60 1.23
CA SER A 135 10.98 -33.81 2.41
C SER A 135 10.17 -34.10 3.68
N ASN A 136 8.91 -33.64 3.72
CA ASN A 136 8.01 -33.80 4.85
C ASN A 136 6.54 -33.71 4.39
N LEU A 137 5.70 -34.66 4.83
CA LEU A 137 4.28 -34.72 4.47
C LEU A 137 3.37 -33.97 5.45
N ALA A 138 3.91 -33.51 6.57
CA ALA A 138 3.14 -32.94 7.67
C ALA A 138 3.87 -31.79 8.35
N LEU A 139 4.41 -30.85 7.57
CA LEU A 139 5.12 -29.69 8.09
C LEU A 139 4.13 -28.73 8.73
N ILE A 140 4.41 -28.27 9.95
CA ILE A 140 3.65 -27.22 10.64
C ILE A 140 4.58 -26.10 11.10
N SER A 141 4.01 -24.93 11.36
CA SER A 141 4.74 -23.84 12.02
C SER A 141 4.96 -24.20 13.49
N THR A 142 6.21 -24.27 13.93
CA THR A 142 6.59 -24.63 15.30
C THR A 142 6.26 -23.56 16.34
N ARG A 143 5.83 -22.38 15.91
CA ARG A 143 5.43 -21.29 16.80
C ARG A 143 3.97 -20.94 16.56
N ARG A 144 3.09 -21.27 17.51
CA ARG A 144 1.68 -20.82 17.48
C ARG A 144 1.62 -19.32 17.24
N GLY A 145 0.90 -18.88 16.19
CA GLY A 145 0.73 -17.50 15.82
C GLY A 145 1.91 -16.83 15.11
N SER A 146 2.92 -17.60 14.65
CA SER A 146 4.06 -17.05 13.91
C SER A 146 3.73 -16.64 12.48
N PHE A 147 2.66 -17.20 11.89
CA PHE A 147 2.20 -16.88 10.56
C PHE A 147 0.72 -16.51 10.58
N ARG A 148 0.46 -15.20 10.69
CA ARG A 148 -0.90 -14.65 10.70
C ARG A 148 -1.16 -13.83 9.46
N LEU A 149 -2.31 -14.05 8.83
CA LEU A 149 -2.85 -13.24 7.74
C LEU A 149 -4.21 -12.67 8.18
N ASP A 150 -4.35 -11.36 8.15
CA ASP A 150 -5.57 -10.65 8.56
C ASP A 150 -6.09 -11.06 9.95
N GLY A 151 -5.14 -11.30 10.87
CA GLY A 151 -5.43 -11.78 12.21
C GLY A 151 -5.66 -13.30 12.32
N GLU A 152 -5.81 -14.00 11.21
CA GLU A 152 -6.01 -15.45 11.16
C GLU A 152 -4.69 -16.19 11.32
N ASN A 153 -4.74 -17.33 12.01
CA ASN A 153 -3.59 -18.24 12.14
C ASN A 153 -3.62 -19.27 11.01
N VAL A 154 -2.80 -19.09 9.98
CA VAL A 154 -2.77 -19.96 8.79
C VAL A 154 -2.46 -21.42 9.15
N GLY A 155 -1.56 -21.66 10.08
CA GLY A 155 -1.20 -23.02 10.53
C GLY A 155 -2.29 -23.78 11.30
N GLU A 156 -3.44 -23.14 11.60
CA GLU A 156 -4.54 -23.81 12.29
C GLU A 156 -5.23 -24.87 11.41
N LEU A 157 -5.36 -24.59 10.12
CA LEU A 157 -6.05 -25.48 9.18
C LEU A 157 -5.13 -26.13 8.14
N VAL A 158 -3.87 -25.71 8.04
CA VAL A 158 -2.95 -26.19 7.02
C VAL A 158 -1.84 -27.02 7.63
N ARG A 159 -1.62 -28.19 7.07
CA ARG A 159 -0.47 -29.04 7.26
C ARG A 159 0.27 -29.10 5.93
N TRP A 160 1.41 -28.39 5.84
CA TRP A 160 2.10 -28.19 4.58
C TRP A 160 2.87 -29.45 4.13
N LEU A 161 3.01 -29.59 2.82
CA LEU A 161 4.03 -30.43 2.20
C LEU A 161 5.36 -29.68 2.26
N GLY A 162 6.34 -30.22 2.98
CA GLY A 162 7.70 -29.70 3.00
C GLY A 162 8.50 -30.25 1.81
N HIS A 163 9.21 -29.39 1.08
CA HIS A 163 10.06 -29.77 -0.04
C HIS A 163 11.36 -28.95 -0.06
N ASP A 164 12.40 -29.48 -0.70
CA ASP A 164 13.70 -28.81 -0.83
C ASP A 164 13.92 -28.12 -2.20
N ALA A 165 12.92 -28.16 -3.08
CA ALA A 165 12.93 -27.33 -4.28
C ALA A 165 13.00 -25.86 -3.87
N ILE A 166 13.95 -25.11 -4.44
CA ILE A 166 14.22 -23.73 -4.04
C ILE A 166 13.03 -22.85 -4.40
N ILE A 167 12.52 -22.09 -3.42
CA ILE A 167 11.49 -21.05 -3.62
C ILE A 167 12.03 -19.68 -3.21
N TYR A 168 11.61 -18.65 -3.94
CA TYR A 168 11.93 -17.24 -3.68
C TYR A 168 10.64 -16.43 -3.60
N PRO A 169 10.68 -15.22 -3.01
CA PRO A 169 9.58 -14.27 -3.09
C PRO A 169 9.11 -14.08 -4.54
N GLY A 170 7.82 -14.28 -4.79
CA GLY A 170 7.20 -14.31 -6.12
C GLY A 170 6.83 -15.73 -6.61
N ASN A 171 7.34 -16.80 -6.01
CA ASN A 171 6.88 -18.17 -6.28
C ASN A 171 5.57 -18.51 -5.54
N SER A 172 5.22 -17.74 -4.51
CA SER A 172 3.95 -17.88 -3.77
C SER A 172 2.76 -17.87 -4.72
N GLY A 173 1.84 -18.82 -4.55
CA GLY A 173 0.68 -19.05 -5.40
C GLY A 173 0.96 -19.89 -6.65
N GLY A 174 2.22 -20.12 -6.99
CA GLY A 174 2.60 -21.02 -8.08
C GLY A 174 2.47 -22.50 -7.66
N PRO A 175 2.33 -23.44 -8.62
CA PRO A 175 2.15 -24.85 -8.33
C PRO A 175 3.44 -25.54 -7.92
N LEU A 176 3.32 -26.53 -7.01
CA LEU A 176 4.26 -27.63 -6.83
C LEU A 176 3.70 -28.82 -7.61
N ILE A 177 4.49 -29.45 -8.48
CA ILE A 177 4.02 -30.54 -9.35
C ILE A 177 4.84 -31.81 -9.19
N ASN A 178 4.24 -32.97 -9.53
CA ASN A 178 4.88 -34.28 -9.61
C ASN A 178 5.53 -34.53 -10.99
N LEU A 179 6.04 -35.73 -11.22
CA LEU A 179 6.62 -36.17 -12.50
C LEU A 179 5.59 -36.31 -13.62
N GLU A 180 4.33 -36.49 -13.28
CA GLU A 180 3.21 -36.61 -14.19
C GLU A 180 2.74 -35.24 -14.72
N GLY A 181 3.20 -34.12 -14.12
CA GLY A 181 2.79 -32.76 -14.42
C GLY A 181 1.47 -32.39 -13.74
N GLU A 182 1.15 -33.01 -12.63
CA GLU A 182 -0.04 -32.71 -11.84
C GLU A 182 0.30 -31.85 -10.63
N ILE A 183 -0.58 -30.93 -10.26
CA ILE A 183 -0.45 -30.08 -9.08
C ILE A 183 -0.59 -30.94 -7.84
N ILE A 184 0.47 -31.10 -7.05
CA ILE A 184 0.48 -31.78 -5.75
C ILE A 184 0.42 -30.79 -4.59
N GLY A 185 0.66 -29.50 -4.84
CA GLY A 185 0.55 -28.43 -3.85
C GLY A 185 0.61 -27.04 -4.45
N ILE A 186 0.34 -26.03 -3.64
CA ILE A 186 0.50 -24.60 -3.96
C ILE A 186 1.59 -24.03 -3.06
N ASN A 187 2.66 -23.52 -3.65
CA ASN A 187 3.79 -22.92 -2.92
C ASN A 187 3.32 -21.71 -2.11
N GLU A 188 3.71 -21.62 -0.86
CA GLU A 188 3.25 -20.57 0.04
C GLU A 188 4.40 -19.94 0.82
N VAL A 189 5.09 -20.68 1.66
CA VAL A 189 5.96 -20.18 2.71
C VAL A 189 7.28 -20.96 2.74
N ALA A 190 8.34 -20.34 3.27
CA ALA A 190 9.55 -21.03 3.66
C ALA A 190 9.56 -21.24 5.18
N ILE A 191 9.66 -22.48 5.63
CA ILE A 191 9.76 -22.85 7.05
C ILE A 191 11.15 -23.45 7.26
N ALA A 192 12.00 -22.74 7.98
CA ALA A 192 13.43 -23.03 8.10
C ALA A 192 14.12 -23.10 6.72
N SER A 193 14.63 -24.25 6.31
CA SER A 193 15.29 -24.47 5.01
C SER A 193 14.41 -25.16 3.97
N LEU A 194 13.16 -25.43 4.30
CA LEU A 194 12.21 -26.11 3.40
C LEU A 194 11.19 -25.12 2.83
N GLY A 195 10.80 -25.34 1.58
CA GLY A 195 9.59 -24.76 1.03
C GLY A 195 8.38 -25.49 1.62
N GLY A 196 7.32 -24.73 1.94
CA GLY A 196 6.03 -25.25 2.35
C GLY A 196 5.00 -25.02 1.25
N ALA A 197 4.30 -26.09 0.85
CA ALA A 197 3.21 -26.02 -0.11
C ALA A 197 1.90 -26.51 0.50
N ILE A 198 0.80 -25.83 0.23
CA ILE A 198 -0.56 -26.25 0.63
C ILE A 198 -0.91 -27.49 -0.18
N PRO A 199 -1.28 -28.64 0.45
CA PRO A 199 -1.57 -29.88 -0.27
C PRO A 199 -2.69 -29.73 -1.30
N SER A 200 -2.53 -30.39 -2.46
CA SER A 200 -3.45 -30.23 -3.60
C SER A 200 -4.89 -30.64 -3.29
N ASN A 201 -5.13 -31.67 -2.47
CA ASN A 201 -6.49 -32.09 -2.12
C ASN A 201 -7.23 -30.98 -1.34
N LEU A 202 -6.55 -30.33 -0.39
CA LEU A 202 -7.10 -29.16 0.30
C LEU A 202 -7.25 -27.99 -0.67
N ALA A 203 -6.22 -27.67 -1.45
CA ALA A 203 -6.22 -26.55 -2.38
C ALA A 203 -7.34 -26.66 -3.42
N LYS A 204 -7.56 -27.85 -3.98
CA LYS A 204 -8.65 -28.14 -4.93
C LYS A 204 -10.02 -27.90 -4.32
N SER A 205 -10.26 -28.43 -3.11
CA SER A 205 -11.54 -28.27 -2.40
C SER A 205 -11.84 -26.79 -2.15
N ILE A 206 -10.87 -26.03 -1.61
CA ILE A 206 -11.00 -24.60 -1.34
C ILE A 206 -11.17 -23.81 -2.64
N ALA A 207 -10.41 -24.12 -3.69
CA ALA A 207 -10.49 -23.42 -4.97
C ALA A 207 -11.89 -23.49 -5.60
N TRP A 208 -12.51 -24.66 -5.61
CA TRP A 208 -13.85 -24.82 -6.16
C TRP A 208 -14.92 -24.17 -5.28
N GLU A 209 -14.84 -24.28 -3.95
CA GLU A 209 -15.77 -23.60 -3.04
C GLU A 209 -15.68 -22.06 -3.19
N LEU A 210 -14.46 -21.50 -3.30
CA LEU A 210 -14.29 -20.07 -3.57
C LEU A 210 -14.83 -19.67 -4.95
N ALA A 211 -14.61 -20.51 -5.98
CA ALA A 211 -15.09 -20.23 -7.34
C ALA A 211 -16.61 -20.21 -7.44
N GLU A 212 -17.29 -21.07 -6.69
CA GLU A 212 -18.76 -21.19 -6.67
C GLU A 212 -19.44 -20.17 -5.75
N ASN A 213 -18.89 -19.97 -4.55
CA ASN A 213 -19.57 -19.23 -3.46
C ASN A 213 -18.90 -17.88 -3.13
N GLY A 214 -17.71 -17.59 -3.65
CA GLY A 214 -16.93 -16.38 -3.33
C GLY A 214 -16.32 -16.36 -1.93
N SER A 215 -16.64 -17.34 -1.09
CA SER A 215 -16.16 -17.44 0.28
C SER A 215 -16.26 -18.87 0.79
N ILE A 216 -15.47 -19.21 1.82
CA ILE A 216 -15.55 -20.51 2.48
C ILE A 216 -16.52 -20.43 3.65
N ASN A 217 -17.43 -21.39 3.69
CA ASN A 217 -18.43 -21.46 4.75
C ASN A 217 -17.92 -22.30 5.92
N ARG A 218 -17.41 -21.65 6.96
CA ARG A 218 -16.89 -22.30 8.17
C ARG A 218 -17.73 -21.99 9.40
N SER A 219 -17.79 -22.97 10.29
CA SER A 219 -18.36 -22.79 11.62
C SER A 219 -17.26 -22.63 12.68
N TRP A 220 -17.65 -22.07 13.81
CA TRP A 220 -16.81 -21.87 14.98
C TRP A 220 -17.49 -22.43 16.23
N SER A 221 -16.73 -23.20 17.02
CA SER A 221 -17.21 -23.82 18.24
C SER A 221 -16.63 -23.25 19.53
N GLY A 222 -15.45 -22.64 19.46
CA GLY A 222 -14.70 -22.11 20.61
C GLY A 222 -13.97 -23.19 21.44
N LEU A 223 -13.70 -24.37 20.86
CA LEU A 223 -12.82 -25.40 21.44
C LEU A 223 -11.36 -25.03 21.19
N GLU A 224 -10.55 -25.12 22.21
CA GLU A 224 -9.09 -25.08 22.12
C GLU A 224 -8.56 -26.49 22.35
N LEU A 225 -7.88 -27.06 21.34
CA LEU A 225 -7.40 -28.43 21.34
C LEU A 225 -5.88 -28.49 21.49
N GLN A 226 -5.41 -29.57 22.09
CA GLN A 226 -3.99 -29.92 22.11
C GLN A 226 -3.80 -31.42 21.97
N PRO A 227 -2.59 -31.90 21.61
CA PRO A 227 -2.25 -33.32 21.57
C PRO A 227 -2.44 -33.98 22.92
N LEU A 228 -2.54 -35.29 22.88
CA LEU A 228 -2.65 -36.16 24.07
C LEU A 228 -1.44 -35.98 25.00
N LEU A 229 -1.70 -35.93 26.29
CA LEU A 229 -0.67 -36.07 27.31
C LEU A 229 -0.28 -37.54 27.51
N SER A 230 0.86 -37.77 28.18
CA SER A 230 1.31 -39.11 28.55
C SER A 230 0.22 -39.86 29.30
N GLY A 231 0.01 -41.15 28.94
CA GLY A 231 -1.01 -42.01 29.56
C GLY A 231 -2.33 -42.14 28.81
N PHE A 232 -2.55 -41.35 27.76
CA PHE A 232 -3.69 -41.51 26.86
C PHE A 232 -3.28 -42.18 25.54
N SER A 233 -4.18 -43.01 24.99
CA SER A 233 -3.89 -43.75 23.76
C SER A 233 -4.64 -43.21 22.53
N ASN A 234 -5.85 -42.70 22.72
CA ASN A 234 -6.74 -42.26 21.64
C ASN A 234 -7.49 -41.01 22.05
N GLY A 235 -7.78 -40.16 21.07
CA GLY A 235 -8.55 -38.93 21.22
C GLY A 235 -7.70 -37.67 21.08
N VAL A 236 -8.31 -36.53 21.32
CA VAL A 236 -7.68 -35.18 21.37
C VAL A 236 -8.13 -34.48 22.65
N LEU A 237 -7.19 -33.82 23.32
CA LEU A 237 -7.45 -33.19 24.61
C LEU A 237 -8.04 -31.78 24.42
N VAL A 238 -9.10 -31.45 25.15
CA VAL A 238 -9.62 -30.09 25.28
C VAL A 238 -8.72 -29.33 26.27
N ALA A 239 -7.92 -28.42 25.75
CA ALA A 239 -7.01 -27.58 26.53
C ALA A 239 -7.74 -26.37 27.14
N GLY A 240 -8.69 -25.82 26.40
CA GLY A 240 -9.45 -24.64 26.79
C GLY A 240 -10.80 -24.55 26.09
N ILE A 241 -11.61 -23.64 26.58
CA ILE A 241 -12.91 -23.32 26.01
C ILE A 241 -13.08 -21.82 26.09
N ILE A 242 -13.36 -21.20 24.96
CA ILE A 242 -13.60 -19.76 24.91
C ILE A 242 -14.93 -19.44 25.61
N GLU A 243 -14.90 -18.42 26.43
CA GLU A 243 -16.07 -17.98 27.18
C GLU A 243 -17.22 -17.56 26.26
N ASN A 244 -18.45 -17.86 26.64
CA ASN A 244 -19.68 -17.63 25.87
C ASN A 244 -19.74 -18.37 24.52
N SER A 245 -18.82 -19.29 24.25
CA SER A 245 -18.77 -20.08 23.02
C SER A 245 -19.86 -21.17 22.96
N PRO A 246 -20.14 -21.72 21.76
CA PRO A 246 -20.99 -22.90 21.59
C PRO A 246 -20.53 -24.10 22.41
N SER A 247 -19.23 -24.34 22.53
CA SER A 247 -18.70 -25.45 23.31
C SER A 247 -18.88 -25.28 24.82
N GLN A 248 -18.79 -24.05 25.32
CA GLN A 248 -19.13 -23.77 26.73
C GLN A 248 -20.61 -24.06 27.00
N LYS A 249 -21.50 -23.62 26.10
CA LYS A 249 -22.94 -23.89 26.19
C LYS A 249 -23.27 -25.38 26.10
N ALA A 250 -22.49 -26.15 25.32
CA ALA A 250 -22.60 -27.59 25.24
C ALA A 250 -22.06 -28.31 26.49
N GLY A 251 -21.43 -27.59 27.43
CA GLY A 251 -20.95 -28.11 28.70
C GLY A 251 -19.59 -28.78 28.68
N PHE A 252 -18.75 -28.49 27.68
CA PHE A 252 -17.34 -28.90 27.68
C PHE A 252 -16.56 -28.29 28.84
N LYS A 253 -15.51 -28.97 29.25
CA LYS A 253 -14.56 -28.49 30.29
C LYS A 253 -13.14 -28.79 29.86
N PRO A 254 -12.15 -27.96 30.25
CA PRO A 254 -10.76 -28.32 30.10
C PRO A 254 -10.47 -29.68 30.73
N GLY A 255 -9.71 -30.51 30.04
CA GLY A 255 -9.43 -31.88 30.42
C GLY A 255 -10.38 -32.95 29.83
N ASP A 256 -11.46 -32.55 29.14
CA ASP A 256 -12.27 -33.49 28.37
C ASP A 256 -11.45 -34.09 27.23
N LEU A 257 -11.67 -35.37 26.96
CA LEU A 257 -11.02 -36.12 25.88
C LEU A 257 -12.04 -36.38 24.78
N ILE A 258 -11.87 -35.83 23.60
CA ILE A 258 -12.71 -36.06 22.43
C ILE A 258 -12.16 -37.24 21.67
N THR A 259 -12.99 -38.24 21.39
CA THR A 259 -12.64 -39.44 20.61
C THR A 259 -13.32 -39.49 19.25
N HIS A 260 -14.47 -38.83 19.10
CA HIS A 260 -15.19 -38.76 17.83
C HIS A 260 -15.81 -37.36 17.65
N VAL A 261 -15.73 -36.87 16.41
CA VAL A 261 -16.43 -35.65 15.96
C VAL A 261 -17.41 -36.06 14.85
N GLY A 262 -18.70 -35.91 15.10
CA GLY A 262 -19.71 -36.61 14.31
C GLY A 262 -19.51 -38.13 14.39
N ASN A 263 -19.38 -38.77 13.23
CA ASN A 263 -19.12 -40.21 13.13
C ASN A 263 -17.64 -40.52 12.89
N LYS A 264 -16.75 -39.53 12.82
CA LYS A 264 -15.32 -39.74 12.52
C LYS A 264 -14.51 -39.88 13.81
N PRO A 265 -13.71 -40.92 13.97
CA PRO A 265 -12.76 -41.03 15.07
C PRO A 265 -11.66 -39.99 14.91
N VAL A 266 -11.22 -39.38 16.01
CA VAL A 266 -10.14 -38.37 16.03
C VAL A 266 -9.10 -38.73 17.07
N THR A 267 -7.83 -38.52 16.74
CA THR A 267 -6.69 -38.72 17.66
C THR A 267 -5.59 -37.74 17.27
N ALA A 268 -5.07 -36.98 18.23
CA ALA A 268 -3.89 -36.15 18.07
C ALA A 268 -2.82 -36.57 19.09
N ARG A 269 -1.71 -37.11 18.62
CA ARG A 269 -0.55 -37.48 19.44
C ARG A 269 0.52 -36.41 19.43
N ILE A 270 0.59 -35.68 18.33
CA ILE A 270 1.54 -34.58 18.08
C ILE A 270 0.79 -33.39 17.51
N GLU A 271 1.41 -32.21 17.48
CA GLU A 271 0.80 -30.96 16.98
C GLU A 271 0.36 -31.07 15.52
N GLU A 272 1.07 -31.84 14.70
CA GLU A 272 0.79 -32.11 13.29
C GLU A 272 -0.54 -32.84 13.04
N ASP A 273 -1.11 -33.46 14.07
CA ASP A 273 -2.39 -34.16 13.98
C ASP A 273 -3.59 -33.20 14.18
N LEU A 274 -3.37 -31.98 14.66
CA LEU A 274 -4.44 -31.04 14.98
C LEU A 274 -5.12 -30.41 13.74
N PRO A 275 -4.41 -29.95 12.67
CA PRO A 275 -5.05 -29.25 11.57
C PRO A 275 -6.20 -30.03 10.90
N PRO A 276 -6.12 -31.33 10.61
CA PRO A 276 -7.24 -32.08 10.08
C PRO A 276 -8.46 -32.12 11.03
N ILE A 277 -8.23 -32.13 12.36
CA ILE A 277 -9.30 -32.12 13.36
C ILE A 277 -9.98 -30.72 13.38
N HIS A 278 -9.20 -29.65 13.29
CA HIS A 278 -9.74 -28.28 13.17
C HIS A 278 -10.53 -28.11 11.87
N GLN A 279 -10.05 -28.64 10.73
CA GLN A 279 -10.79 -28.67 9.47
C GLN A 279 -12.13 -29.40 9.65
N LEU A 280 -12.13 -30.59 10.26
CA LEU A 280 -13.35 -31.35 10.52
C LEU A 280 -14.34 -30.57 11.38
N LEU A 281 -13.90 -29.97 12.49
CA LEU A 281 -14.75 -29.19 13.39
C LEU A 281 -15.36 -27.98 12.69
N SER A 282 -14.59 -27.31 11.83
CA SER A 282 -15.05 -26.12 11.09
C SER A 282 -15.96 -26.42 9.88
N SER A 283 -16.02 -27.69 9.45
CA SER A 283 -16.81 -28.11 8.27
C SER A 283 -18.30 -28.34 8.55
N PHE A 284 -18.72 -28.39 9.80
CA PHE A 284 -20.13 -28.57 10.15
C PHE A 284 -20.93 -27.28 9.82
N SER A 285 -22.19 -27.48 9.44
CA SER A 285 -23.07 -26.34 9.15
C SER A 285 -23.30 -25.49 10.40
N SER A 286 -23.22 -24.17 10.28
CA SER A 286 -23.60 -23.25 11.34
C SER A 286 -25.10 -23.45 11.70
N ASP A 287 -25.41 -23.20 12.96
CA ASP A 287 -26.78 -23.29 13.54
C ASP A 287 -27.42 -24.68 13.45
N LYS A 288 -26.66 -25.73 13.10
CA LYS A 288 -27.10 -27.12 13.13
C LYS A 288 -26.29 -27.90 14.15
N PRO A 289 -26.99 -28.70 15.02
CA PRO A 289 -26.29 -29.48 16.01
C PRO A 289 -25.45 -30.61 15.39
N PHE A 290 -24.27 -30.88 15.97
CA PHE A 290 -23.53 -32.09 15.70
C PHE A 290 -23.03 -32.73 16.99
N ALA A 291 -22.91 -34.05 16.97
CA ALA A 291 -22.52 -34.82 18.14
C ALA A 291 -21.00 -34.91 18.26
N VAL A 292 -20.49 -34.79 19.46
CA VAL A 292 -19.10 -35.06 19.82
C VAL A 292 -19.07 -36.11 20.94
N LYS A 293 -18.32 -37.19 20.78
CA LYS A 293 -18.19 -38.26 21.80
C LYS A 293 -16.80 -38.26 22.40
N GLY A 294 -16.74 -38.63 23.66
CA GLY A 294 -15.46 -38.64 24.34
C GLY A 294 -15.58 -39.12 25.79
N LYS A 295 -14.65 -38.63 26.62
CA LYS A 295 -14.58 -39.01 28.05
C LYS A 295 -14.33 -37.78 28.91
N ARG A 296 -14.92 -37.76 30.10
CA ARG A 296 -14.56 -36.85 31.18
C ARG A 296 -14.06 -37.71 32.35
N GLY A 297 -12.76 -37.69 32.60
CA GLY A 297 -12.10 -38.62 33.45
C GLY A 297 -12.27 -40.05 32.93
N SER A 298 -12.86 -40.97 33.72
CA SER A 298 -13.16 -42.37 33.33
C SER A 298 -14.53 -42.56 32.68
N THR A 299 -15.38 -41.53 32.67
CA THR A 299 -16.78 -41.63 32.24
C THR A 299 -16.94 -41.23 30.78
N ASN A 300 -17.64 -42.10 29.99
CA ASN A 300 -18.02 -41.76 28.62
C ASN A 300 -19.01 -40.60 28.60
N HIS A 301 -18.79 -39.67 27.70
CA HIS A 301 -19.59 -38.46 27.54
C HIS A 301 -19.97 -38.27 26.09
N SER A 302 -21.16 -37.66 25.88
CA SER A 302 -21.59 -37.16 24.55
C SER A 302 -22.07 -35.76 24.71
N TRP A 303 -21.54 -34.89 23.86
CA TRP A 303 -21.93 -33.46 23.78
C TRP A 303 -22.61 -33.21 22.45
N GLU A 304 -23.47 -32.22 22.42
CA GLU A 304 -24.07 -31.69 21.21
C GLU A 304 -23.67 -30.21 21.06
N ILE A 305 -22.95 -29.88 20.00
CA ILE A 305 -22.50 -28.52 19.72
C ILE A 305 -23.40 -27.94 18.62
N ILE A 306 -23.94 -26.73 18.84
CA ILE A 306 -24.59 -25.90 17.81
C ILE A 306 -23.60 -24.78 17.47
N PRO A 307 -22.74 -24.96 16.43
CA PRO A 307 -21.70 -23.98 16.13
C PRO A 307 -22.30 -22.72 15.50
N VAL A 308 -21.62 -21.60 15.63
CA VAL A 308 -21.98 -20.36 14.94
C VAL A 308 -21.13 -20.18 13.68
N LYS A 309 -21.60 -19.34 12.76
CA LYS A 309 -20.80 -18.97 11.58
C LYS A 309 -19.49 -18.31 12.03
N ARG A 310 -18.36 -18.76 11.47
CA ARG A 310 -17.07 -18.16 11.74
C ARG A 310 -16.97 -16.81 11.00
N GLU A 311 -16.78 -15.75 11.75
CA GLU A 311 -16.44 -14.43 11.18
C GLU A 311 -14.93 -14.34 10.93
N PRO A 312 -14.45 -13.53 9.98
CA PRO A 312 -13.02 -13.22 9.85
C PRO A 312 -12.46 -12.64 11.15
N ALA A 313 -11.19 -12.91 11.45
CA ALA A 313 -10.55 -12.35 12.66
C ALA A 313 -10.54 -10.82 12.63
N PHE A 314 -10.17 -10.23 11.50
CA PHE A 314 -10.25 -8.78 11.28
C PHE A 314 -11.21 -8.45 10.15
N LEU A 315 -12.03 -7.42 10.35
CA LEU A 315 -12.88 -6.83 9.33
C LEU A 315 -12.09 -5.76 8.52
N PRO A 316 -12.57 -5.40 7.31
CA PRO A 316 -11.92 -4.40 6.47
C PRO A 316 -11.73 -3.07 7.18
N GLU A 317 -10.66 -2.37 6.80
CA GLU A 317 -10.29 -1.06 7.29
C GLU A 317 -10.91 0.04 6.41
N THR A 318 -11.22 1.18 7.02
CA THR A 318 -11.76 2.35 6.33
C THR A 318 -11.07 3.61 6.83
N GLU A 319 -10.76 4.53 5.93
CA GLU A 319 -10.13 5.81 6.26
C GLU A 319 -11.17 6.85 6.72
N LEU A 320 -10.83 7.59 7.77
CA LEU A 320 -11.54 8.78 8.22
C LEU A 320 -10.59 9.98 8.20
N LYS A 321 -10.46 10.60 7.01
CA LYS A 321 -9.50 11.68 6.74
C LYS A 321 -9.59 12.84 7.71
N SER A 322 -10.80 13.31 8.01
CA SER A 322 -11.04 14.46 8.91
C SER A 322 -10.52 14.25 10.34
N TRP A 323 -10.26 13.01 10.74
CA TRP A 323 -9.67 12.63 12.01
C TRP A 323 -8.20 12.25 11.88
N GLY A 324 -7.72 11.94 10.68
CA GLY A 324 -6.40 11.39 10.42
C GLY A 324 -6.23 9.98 11.03
N ILE A 325 -7.24 9.12 10.86
CA ILE A 325 -7.22 7.73 11.36
C ILE A 325 -7.77 6.76 10.33
N THR A 326 -7.36 5.50 10.45
CA THR A 326 -8.10 4.38 9.87
C THR A 326 -8.81 3.60 10.96
N LEU A 327 -9.98 3.08 10.62
CA LEU A 327 -10.92 2.42 11.52
C LEU A 327 -11.28 1.03 11.02
N ARG A 328 -11.67 0.15 11.92
CA ARG A 328 -12.35 -1.10 11.59
C ARG A 328 -13.41 -1.43 12.64
N ASN A 329 -14.36 -2.26 12.24
CA ASN A 329 -15.34 -2.84 13.15
C ASN A 329 -14.77 -4.07 13.85
N PHE A 330 -15.38 -4.47 14.94
CA PHE A 330 -15.08 -5.73 15.61
C PHE A 330 -15.81 -6.91 14.95
N SER A 331 -15.06 -7.98 14.71
CA SER A 331 -15.63 -9.32 14.58
C SER A 331 -15.82 -9.96 15.96
N LEU A 332 -16.49 -11.11 16.02
CA LEU A 332 -16.58 -11.87 17.25
C LEU A 332 -15.19 -12.21 17.82
N LEU A 333 -14.28 -12.69 16.95
CA LEU A 333 -12.93 -13.09 17.37
C LEU A 333 -12.10 -11.90 17.85
N SER A 334 -12.08 -10.78 17.10
CA SER A 334 -11.32 -9.60 17.52
C SER A 334 -11.87 -8.97 18.82
N SER A 335 -13.19 -9.05 19.07
CA SER A 335 -13.76 -8.59 20.34
C SER A 335 -13.29 -9.45 21.51
N LEU A 336 -13.29 -10.77 21.35
CA LEU A 336 -12.81 -11.71 22.38
C LEU A 336 -11.31 -11.55 22.66
N GLU A 337 -10.48 -11.44 21.62
CA GLU A 337 -9.03 -11.17 21.77
C GLU A 337 -8.76 -9.85 22.51
N SER A 338 -9.59 -8.83 22.25
CA SER A 338 -9.54 -7.54 22.95
C SER A 338 -10.21 -7.55 24.33
N ARG A 339 -10.67 -8.73 24.81
CA ARG A 339 -11.38 -8.91 26.10
C ARG A 339 -12.61 -8.01 26.24
N ARG A 340 -13.35 -7.83 25.15
CA ARG A 340 -14.59 -7.05 25.10
C ARG A 340 -15.80 -7.96 25.13
N GLU A 341 -16.82 -7.55 25.88
CA GLU A 341 -18.09 -8.26 25.94
C GLU A 341 -18.99 -7.98 24.72
N SER A 342 -18.67 -6.94 23.94
CA SER A 342 -19.46 -6.54 22.79
C SER A 342 -18.60 -6.11 21.60
N LYS A 343 -19.19 -6.19 20.40
CA LYS A 343 -18.60 -5.71 19.14
C LYS A 343 -18.84 -4.20 18.89
N VAL A 344 -19.49 -3.51 19.83
CA VAL A 344 -19.90 -2.11 19.69
C VAL A 344 -18.70 -1.18 19.78
N GLY A 345 -18.65 -0.18 18.89
CA GLY A 345 -17.60 0.84 18.82
C GLY A 345 -16.80 0.78 17.53
N ALA A 346 -16.04 1.84 17.25
CA ALA A 346 -15.13 1.93 16.13
C ALA A 346 -13.69 1.78 16.62
N GLN A 347 -12.99 0.72 16.21
CA GLN A 347 -11.60 0.49 16.60
C GLN A 347 -10.68 1.31 15.73
N VAL A 348 -9.80 2.08 16.36
CA VAL A 348 -8.71 2.79 15.68
C VAL A 348 -7.64 1.78 15.27
N HIS A 349 -7.35 1.67 13.97
CA HIS A 349 -6.31 0.78 13.45
C HIS A 349 -4.98 1.51 13.31
N SER A 350 -4.96 2.73 12.72
CA SER A 350 -3.76 3.55 12.63
C SER A 350 -4.09 5.05 12.78
N VAL A 351 -3.09 5.84 13.16
CA VAL A 351 -3.21 7.29 13.40
C VAL A 351 -2.14 8.03 12.62
N ALA A 352 -2.52 9.08 11.91
CA ALA A 352 -1.61 9.95 11.17
C ALA A 352 -0.77 10.81 12.11
N GLN A 353 0.55 10.78 11.98
CA GLN A 353 1.44 11.67 12.71
C GLN A 353 1.14 13.13 12.33
N GLY A 354 0.93 13.99 13.35
CA GLY A 354 0.54 15.39 13.14
C GLY A 354 -0.92 15.61 12.76
N GLY A 355 -1.73 14.53 12.60
CA GLY A 355 -3.16 14.63 12.34
C GLY A 355 -3.98 14.97 13.60
N PRO A 356 -5.28 15.30 13.43
CA PRO A 356 -6.16 15.73 14.54
C PRO A 356 -6.18 14.77 15.72
N SER A 357 -6.28 13.48 15.47
CA SER A 357 -6.31 12.43 16.52
C SER A 357 -4.96 12.19 17.19
N PHE A 358 -3.85 12.56 16.54
CA PHE A 358 -2.52 12.53 17.15
C PHE A 358 -2.26 13.75 18.04
N LEU A 359 -2.75 14.92 17.61
CA LEU A 359 -2.51 16.18 18.32
C LEU A 359 -3.39 16.39 19.54
N CYS A 360 -4.53 15.70 19.65
CA CYS A 360 -5.41 15.77 20.83
C CYS A 360 -4.70 15.25 22.11
N LYS A 361 -5.20 15.62 23.28
CA LYS A 361 -4.61 15.25 24.57
C LYS A 361 -5.67 14.69 25.53
N PRO A 362 -5.58 13.40 25.91
CA PRO A 362 -4.62 12.39 25.42
C PRO A 362 -4.86 12.04 23.94
N SER A 363 -3.78 11.72 23.22
CA SER A 363 -3.85 11.33 21.79
C SER A 363 -4.51 9.96 21.63
N LEU A 364 -5.19 9.76 20.49
CA LEU A 364 -5.63 8.45 20.07
C LEU A 364 -4.44 7.60 19.58
N SER A 365 -4.57 6.31 19.74
CA SER A 365 -3.56 5.30 19.36
C SER A 365 -4.21 4.09 18.71
N SER A 366 -3.42 3.29 18.01
CA SER A 366 -3.88 2.00 17.51
C SER A 366 -4.39 1.12 18.66
N GLY A 367 -5.53 0.49 18.46
CA GLY A 367 -6.21 -0.35 19.47
C GLY A 367 -7.27 0.37 20.28
N ASP A 368 -7.29 1.72 20.32
CA ASP A 368 -8.35 2.48 20.99
C ASP A 368 -9.70 2.20 20.35
N VAL A 369 -10.77 2.24 21.15
CA VAL A 369 -12.14 2.03 20.67
C VAL A 369 -12.98 3.26 20.93
N ILE A 370 -13.37 3.97 19.91
CA ILE A 370 -14.26 5.13 20.02
C ILE A 370 -15.69 4.62 20.25
N VAL A 371 -16.25 5.01 21.39
CA VAL A 371 -17.58 4.55 21.85
C VAL A 371 -18.62 5.67 21.94
N GLU A 372 -18.18 6.94 21.96
CA GLU A 372 -19.10 8.08 22.01
C GLU A 372 -18.42 9.34 21.44
N VAL A 373 -19.19 10.16 20.70
CA VAL A 373 -18.76 11.46 20.21
C VAL A 373 -19.86 12.50 20.48
N ASN A 374 -19.53 13.58 21.20
CA ASN A 374 -20.47 14.64 21.60
C ASN A 374 -21.74 14.11 22.29
N GLY A 375 -21.64 13.06 23.11
CA GLY A 375 -22.77 12.44 23.80
C GLY A 375 -23.57 11.43 22.92
N VAL A 376 -23.21 11.26 21.66
CA VAL A 376 -23.83 10.26 20.76
C VAL A 376 -23.03 8.97 20.81
N ALA A 377 -23.68 7.86 21.15
CA ALA A 377 -23.04 6.54 21.16
C ALA A 377 -22.65 6.12 19.75
N ILE A 378 -21.40 5.64 19.61
CA ILE A 378 -20.83 5.11 18.35
C ILE A 378 -20.84 3.58 18.44
N THR A 379 -21.55 2.95 17.52
CA THR A 379 -21.70 1.50 17.47
C THR A 379 -20.84 0.82 16.40
N SER A 380 -20.39 1.60 15.38
CA SER A 380 -19.56 1.09 14.28
C SER A 380 -18.70 2.19 13.64
N ALA A 381 -17.74 1.77 12.80
CA ALA A 381 -16.91 2.67 12.02
C ALA A 381 -17.75 3.51 11.04
N GLU A 382 -18.76 2.90 10.39
CA GLU A 382 -19.64 3.57 9.43
C GLU A 382 -20.44 4.69 10.11
N GLN A 383 -20.95 4.44 11.30
CA GLN A 383 -21.67 5.45 12.08
C GLN A 383 -20.78 6.63 12.45
N LEU A 384 -19.51 6.37 12.83
CA LEU A 384 -18.56 7.43 13.14
C LEU A 384 -18.23 8.26 11.88
N ILE A 385 -18.10 7.61 10.72
CA ILE A 385 -17.84 8.28 9.44
C ILE A 385 -19.02 9.17 9.06
N GLU A 386 -20.24 8.65 9.11
CA GLU A 386 -21.47 9.41 8.82
C GLU A 386 -21.64 10.60 9.78
N PHE A 387 -21.47 10.36 11.08
CA PHE A 387 -21.52 11.42 12.10
C PHE A 387 -20.49 12.52 11.79
N SER A 388 -19.26 12.15 11.48
CA SER A 388 -18.18 13.09 11.18
C SER A 388 -18.47 13.89 9.92
N HIS A 389 -18.93 13.23 8.85
CA HIS A 389 -19.31 13.90 7.61
C HIS A 389 -20.40 14.96 7.85
N ASN A 390 -21.46 14.60 8.59
CA ASN A 390 -22.55 15.53 8.91
C ASN A 390 -22.08 16.71 9.75
N LEU A 391 -21.10 16.49 10.64
CA LEU A 391 -20.58 17.55 11.52
C LEU A 391 -19.73 18.57 10.79
N ILE A 392 -18.95 18.17 9.79
CA ILE A 392 -18.03 19.06 9.03
C ILE A 392 -18.68 19.61 7.75
N HIS A 393 -19.81 19.05 7.33
CA HIS A 393 -20.49 19.47 6.10
C HIS A 393 -20.81 20.98 6.12
N GLY A 394 -20.35 21.71 5.10
CA GLY A 394 -20.56 23.16 4.97
C GLY A 394 -19.73 24.04 5.93
N LYS A 395 -18.79 23.46 6.67
CA LYS A 395 -17.86 24.22 7.52
C LYS A 395 -16.55 24.49 6.78
N GLU A 396 -15.97 25.65 7.06
CA GLU A 396 -14.65 26.04 6.55
C GLU A 396 -13.55 25.86 7.60
N GLU A 397 -13.90 25.76 8.87
CA GLU A 397 -12.96 25.65 9.99
C GLU A 397 -13.19 24.38 10.80
N ALA A 398 -12.11 23.91 11.44
CA ALA A 398 -12.17 22.78 12.33
C ALA A 398 -13.04 23.08 13.56
N SER A 399 -13.76 22.07 14.03
CA SER A 399 -14.62 22.14 15.20
C SER A 399 -14.16 21.14 16.26
N PRO A 400 -14.13 21.52 17.56
CA PRO A 400 -13.81 20.60 18.63
C PRO A 400 -14.96 19.58 18.82
N VAL A 401 -14.61 18.33 18.97
CA VAL A 401 -15.54 17.25 19.35
C VAL A 401 -15.05 16.54 20.60
N LEU A 402 -15.94 16.32 21.55
CA LEU A 402 -15.68 15.53 22.73
C LEU A 402 -15.79 14.05 22.38
N VAL A 403 -14.72 13.30 22.62
CA VAL A 403 -14.62 11.89 22.27
C VAL A 403 -14.40 11.08 23.53
N ARG A 404 -15.24 10.06 23.75
CA ARG A 404 -15.00 9.03 24.74
C ARG A 404 -14.55 7.76 24.02
N PHE A 405 -13.40 7.24 24.46
CA PHE A 405 -12.80 6.04 23.91
C PHE A 405 -12.34 5.10 25.03
N GLU A 406 -12.19 3.85 24.69
CA GLU A 406 -11.68 2.81 25.59
C GLU A 406 -10.26 2.42 25.16
N ARG A 407 -9.36 2.35 26.14
CA ARG A 407 -7.98 1.85 26.03
C ARG A 407 -7.70 0.93 27.19
N ASP A 408 -7.30 -0.31 26.93
CA ASP A 408 -7.02 -1.32 27.97
C ASP A 408 -8.17 -1.39 29.02
N GLN A 409 -9.43 -1.37 28.56
CA GLN A 409 -10.65 -1.35 29.36
C GLN A 409 -10.90 -0.06 30.17
N ALA A 410 -9.98 0.91 30.13
CA ALA A 410 -10.20 2.21 30.75
C ALA A 410 -11.01 3.14 29.82
N SER A 411 -12.03 3.79 30.39
CA SER A 411 -12.81 4.82 29.66
C SER A 411 -12.11 6.17 29.79
N ILE A 412 -11.71 6.73 28.66
CA ILE A 412 -10.91 7.97 28.57
C ILE A 412 -11.68 8.96 27.69
N ILE A 413 -11.53 10.25 27.99
CA ILE A 413 -12.09 11.33 27.18
C ILE A 413 -10.97 12.21 26.62
N THR A 414 -11.19 12.72 25.41
CA THR A 414 -10.31 13.68 24.75
C THR A 414 -11.12 14.63 23.87
N VAL A 415 -10.48 15.71 23.39
CA VAL A 415 -11.10 16.63 22.44
C VAL A 415 -10.28 16.60 21.16
N VAL A 416 -10.93 16.21 20.06
CA VAL A 416 -10.32 16.16 18.73
C VAL A 416 -10.83 17.35 17.92
N GLN A 417 -9.94 18.06 17.24
CA GLN A 417 -10.29 19.14 16.30
C GLN A 417 -10.51 18.53 14.93
N ILE A 418 -11.78 18.38 14.51
CA ILE A 418 -12.10 17.81 13.20
C ILE A 418 -12.64 18.91 12.25
N GLY A 419 -12.22 18.85 11.01
CA GLY A 419 -12.61 19.83 10.01
C GLY A 419 -12.34 19.37 8.58
N PRO A 420 -12.72 20.19 7.60
CA PRO A 420 -12.30 19.96 6.23
C PRO A 420 -10.78 20.05 6.13
N GLU A 421 -10.21 19.43 5.10
CA GLU A 421 -8.79 19.60 4.81
C GLU A 421 -8.47 21.10 4.64
N PRO A 422 -7.40 21.62 5.31
CA PRO A 422 -7.06 23.01 5.20
C PRO A 422 -6.76 23.36 3.73
N ILE A 423 -7.53 24.27 3.16
CA ILE A 423 -7.14 24.88 1.88
C ILE A 423 -5.96 25.79 2.20
N GLU A 424 -4.75 25.42 1.80
CA GLU A 424 -3.59 26.29 1.92
C GLU A 424 -3.87 27.60 1.15
N LYS A 425 -4.22 28.66 1.87
CA LYS A 425 -4.26 30.01 1.30
C LYS A 425 -2.82 30.43 1.04
N ARG A 426 -2.40 30.31 -0.21
CA ARG A 426 -1.05 30.72 -0.62
C ARG A 426 -0.92 32.23 -0.48
N PRO A 427 0.07 32.76 0.27
CA PRO A 427 0.24 34.18 0.42
C PRO A 427 0.62 34.82 -0.93
N VAL A 428 -0.09 35.84 -1.35
CA VAL A 428 0.25 36.62 -2.54
C VAL A 428 1.31 37.65 -2.13
N GLU A 429 2.53 37.53 -2.63
CA GLU A 429 3.58 38.53 -2.40
C GLU A 429 3.36 39.78 -3.27
N ALA A 430 3.54 40.97 -2.65
CA ALA A 430 3.51 42.22 -3.40
C ALA A 430 4.58 42.25 -4.51
N TRP A 431 4.25 42.92 -5.62
CA TRP A 431 5.15 43.06 -6.76
C TRP A 431 6.45 43.78 -6.36
N LYS A 432 7.59 43.13 -6.55
CA LYS A 432 8.91 43.66 -6.17
C LYS A 432 9.81 43.76 -7.39
N ALA A 433 10.74 44.71 -7.35
CA ALA A 433 11.76 44.87 -8.39
C ALA A 433 12.76 43.70 -8.35
N TRP A 434 13.32 43.40 -9.51
CA TRP A 434 14.20 42.25 -9.70
C TRP A 434 15.26 42.53 -10.77
N LEU A 435 16.46 42.02 -10.58
CA LEU A 435 17.62 42.18 -11.47
C LEU A 435 17.94 40.92 -12.29
N GLY A 436 17.71 39.73 -11.79
CA GLY A 436 17.94 38.46 -12.48
C GLY A 436 19.39 37.99 -12.43
N VAL A 437 19.96 37.89 -11.22
CA VAL A 437 21.33 37.44 -10.96
C VAL A 437 21.40 36.41 -9.87
N GLY A 438 22.40 35.53 -9.94
CA GLY A 438 22.90 34.76 -8.80
C GLY A 438 24.03 35.51 -8.12
N THR A 439 24.09 35.46 -6.79
CA THR A 439 25.06 36.22 -5.98
C THR A 439 25.83 35.34 -5.01
N GLN A 440 27.00 35.81 -4.62
CA GLN A 440 27.85 35.26 -3.57
C GLN A 440 28.39 36.44 -2.75
N VAL A 441 28.38 36.35 -1.44
CA VAL A 441 28.96 37.37 -0.57
C VAL A 441 30.48 37.38 -0.68
N ILE A 442 31.08 38.56 -0.70
CA ILE A 442 32.54 38.73 -0.67
C ILE A 442 33.01 38.63 0.79
N THR A 443 33.42 37.43 1.20
CA THR A 443 33.89 37.13 2.56
C THR A 443 35.34 37.65 2.77
N PRO A 444 35.82 37.74 4.03
CA PRO A 444 37.22 38.12 4.31
C PRO A 444 38.25 37.30 3.56
N GLU A 445 38.04 36.00 3.42
CA GLU A 445 38.94 35.10 2.67
C GLU A 445 38.95 35.44 1.17
N LEU A 446 37.77 35.79 0.61
CA LEU A 446 37.70 36.25 -0.79
C LEU A 446 38.36 37.62 -0.99
N ILE A 447 38.26 38.53 -0.02
CA ILE A 447 38.98 39.83 -0.07
C ILE A 447 40.47 39.60 -0.19
N GLU A 448 41.04 38.72 0.62
CA GLU A 448 42.46 38.36 0.58
C GLU A 448 42.83 37.66 -0.73
N ALA A 449 42.09 36.63 -1.12
CA ALA A 449 42.33 35.87 -2.34
C ALA A 449 42.26 36.71 -3.62
N LEU A 450 41.32 37.66 -3.68
CA LEU A 450 41.12 38.57 -4.80
C LEU A 450 41.95 39.87 -4.69
N LYS A 451 42.79 40.00 -3.65
CA LYS A 451 43.65 41.19 -3.39
C LYS A 451 42.87 42.49 -3.37
N LEU A 452 41.69 42.50 -2.78
CA LEU A 452 40.85 43.68 -2.63
C LEU A 452 41.31 44.53 -1.44
N LYS A 453 40.85 45.77 -1.37
CA LYS A 453 41.14 46.62 -0.21
C LYS A 453 40.59 46.00 1.06
N PRO A 454 41.34 46.05 2.18
CA PRO A 454 40.80 45.61 3.48
C PRO A 454 39.45 46.28 3.80
N ASN A 455 38.56 45.53 4.44
CA ASN A 455 37.20 46.01 4.76
C ASN A 455 36.25 46.27 3.57
N THR A 456 36.56 45.76 2.37
CA THR A 456 35.62 45.73 1.25
C THR A 456 34.34 44.95 1.67
N SER A 457 33.18 45.45 1.29
CA SER A 457 31.90 44.73 1.45
C SER A 457 31.15 44.74 0.12
N GLY A 458 30.41 43.67 -0.14
CA GLY A 458 29.67 43.56 -1.39
C GLY A 458 29.41 42.14 -1.80
N ILE A 459 29.03 41.97 -3.05
CA ILE A 459 28.71 40.66 -3.64
C ILE A 459 29.47 40.45 -4.92
N ARG A 460 29.67 39.15 -5.22
CA ARG A 460 30.14 38.68 -6.52
C ARG A 460 28.98 38.09 -7.29
N LEU A 461 28.82 38.42 -8.56
CA LEU A 461 27.82 37.80 -9.43
C LEU A 461 28.31 36.40 -9.83
N THR A 462 27.51 35.39 -9.52
CA THR A 462 27.81 34.00 -9.84
C THR A 462 27.16 33.55 -11.14
N GLN A 463 26.00 34.15 -11.45
CA GLN A 463 25.21 33.80 -12.63
C GLN A 463 24.43 35.03 -13.14
N ILE A 464 24.30 35.14 -14.45
CA ILE A 464 23.41 36.09 -15.12
C ILE A 464 22.39 35.30 -15.92
N PHE A 465 21.12 35.50 -15.60
CA PHE A 465 20.05 34.81 -16.32
C PHE A 465 19.76 35.51 -17.66
N LYS A 466 19.56 34.74 -18.71
CA LYS A 466 19.24 35.28 -20.04
C LYS A 466 17.92 36.07 -20.03
N ASN A 467 17.87 37.12 -20.86
CA ASN A 467 16.68 37.97 -21.04
C ASN A 467 16.24 38.75 -19.78
N THR A 468 17.12 38.88 -18.78
CA THR A 468 16.87 39.63 -17.54
C THR A 468 17.47 41.05 -17.60
N PRO A 469 17.10 41.95 -16.67
CA PRO A 469 17.74 43.26 -16.53
C PRO A 469 19.26 43.19 -16.47
N ALA A 470 19.79 42.28 -15.70
CA ALA A 470 21.25 42.08 -15.60
C ALA A 470 21.88 41.70 -16.95
N HIS A 471 21.23 40.79 -17.71
CA HIS A 471 21.72 40.42 -19.03
C HIS A 471 21.67 41.57 -20.02
N ARG A 472 20.55 42.33 -20.04
CA ARG A 472 20.38 43.51 -20.92
C ARG A 472 21.34 44.67 -20.59
N SER A 473 21.67 44.83 -19.30
CA SER A 473 22.62 45.88 -18.86
C SER A 473 24.09 45.50 -19.12
N GLY A 474 24.38 44.26 -19.54
CA GLY A 474 25.73 43.83 -19.82
C GLY A 474 26.56 43.39 -18.58
N LEU A 475 25.89 43.09 -17.45
CA LEU A 475 26.51 42.46 -16.30
C LEU A 475 27.04 41.04 -16.69
N LYS A 476 28.12 40.60 -16.05
CA LYS A 476 28.73 39.30 -16.29
C LYS A 476 28.95 38.54 -14.99
N ALA A 477 28.92 37.24 -15.06
CA ALA A 477 29.40 36.40 -13.95
C ALA A 477 30.87 36.71 -13.65
N GLY A 478 31.19 36.88 -12.38
CA GLY A 478 32.52 37.33 -11.94
C GLY A 478 32.56 38.83 -11.56
N ASP A 479 31.62 39.65 -11.98
CA ASP A 479 31.57 41.06 -11.55
C ASP A 479 31.44 41.14 -10.02
N LEU A 480 32.19 42.08 -9.44
CA LEU A 480 32.09 42.40 -8.01
C LEU A 480 31.32 43.73 -7.89
N LEU A 481 30.26 43.72 -7.10
CA LEU A 481 29.40 44.88 -6.88
C LEU A 481 29.52 45.35 -5.42
N PHE A 482 29.78 46.62 -5.23
CA PHE A 482 30.01 47.25 -3.92
C PHE A 482 28.92 48.27 -3.53
N LYS A 483 28.31 48.90 -4.51
CA LYS A 483 27.31 49.95 -4.28
C LYS A 483 26.14 49.87 -5.28
N ILE A 484 24.97 50.30 -4.80
CA ILE A 484 23.75 50.60 -5.59
C ILE A 484 23.39 52.05 -5.34
N ASP A 485 23.33 52.87 -6.39
CA ASP A 485 23.06 54.35 -6.33
C ASP A 485 23.88 55.05 -5.24
N GLY A 486 25.17 54.69 -5.14
CA GLY A 486 26.09 55.21 -4.13
C GLY A 486 25.99 54.57 -2.75
N GLN A 487 24.92 53.80 -2.43
CA GLN A 487 24.73 53.13 -1.17
C GLN A 487 25.56 51.85 -1.13
N VAL A 488 26.36 51.65 -0.08
CA VAL A 488 27.25 50.48 0.10
C VAL A 488 26.43 49.22 0.38
N ILE A 489 26.76 48.14 -0.33
CA ILE A 489 26.22 46.80 -0.07
C ILE A 489 26.91 46.21 1.17
N GLN A 490 26.24 46.20 2.30
CA GLN A 490 26.78 45.76 3.60
C GLN A 490 26.72 44.22 3.72
N ALA A 491 27.43 43.52 2.86
CA ALA A 491 27.51 42.06 2.86
C ALA A 491 28.97 41.61 3.05
N ARG A 492 29.28 40.87 4.13
CA ARG A 492 30.63 40.40 4.51
C ARG A 492 30.68 38.98 5.00
N LYS A 493 29.54 38.44 5.45
CA LYS A 493 29.44 37.07 5.96
C LYS A 493 28.48 36.27 5.07
N PRO A 494 28.61 34.95 4.98
CA PRO A 494 27.69 34.13 4.20
C PRO A 494 26.21 34.37 4.50
N GLU A 495 25.89 34.70 5.77
CA GLU A 495 24.52 35.01 6.23
C GLU A 495 23.96 36.29 5.59
N ASP A 496 24.82 37.19 5.06
CA ASP A 496 24.42 38.45 4.43
C ASP A 496 23.96 38.28 2.96
N ILE A 497 23.77 37.03 2.50
CA ILE A 497 23.44 36.70 1.09
C ILE A 497 22.18 37.43 0.60
N GLU A 498 21.22 37.67 1.46
CA GLU A 498 19.96 38.32 1.14
C GLU A 498 20.04 39.87 1.08
N VAL A 499 21.13 40.47 1.59
CA VAL A 499 21.27 41.95 1.69
C VAL A 499 21.09 42.61 0.33
N PHE A 500 21.80 42.16 -0.69
CA PHE A 500 21.71 42.71 -2.04
C PHE A 500 20.30 42.56 -2.63
N GLY A 501 19.73 41.35 -2.51
CA GLY A 501 18.36 41.09 -2.97
C GLY A 501 17.32 41.97 -2.28
N ASN A 502 17.48 42.20 -0.97
CA ASN A 502 16.59 43.08 -0.20
C ASN A 502 16.74 44.57 -0.56
N MET A 503 17.95 45.02 -0.89
CA MET A 503 18.15 46.37 -1.43
C MET A 503 17.43 46.54 -2.77
N ILE A 504 17.55 45.58 -3.71
CA ILE A 504 16.83 45.60 -5.01
C ILE A 504 15.31 45.64 -4.81
N LYS A 505 14.78 44.83 -3.88
CA LYS A 505 13.32 44.76 -3.59
C LYS A 505 12.71 46.08 -3.08
N GLN A 506 13.54 47.03 -2.63
CA GLN A 506 13.08 48.38 -2.17
C GLN A 506 12.80 49.33 -3.32
N TYR A 507 13.33 49.06 -4.49
CA TYR A 507 13.08 49.89 -5.68
C TYR A 507 11.69 49.58 -6.30
N ARG A 508 11.20 50.52 -7.09
CA ARG A 508 10.04 50.27 -7.95
C ARG A 508 10.44 49.45 -9.18
N THR A 509 9.53 48.68 -9.72
CA THR A 509 9.67 48.11 -11.05
C THR A 509 9.90 49.22 -12.07
N ASP A 510 10.63 48.93 -13.14
CA ASP A 510 11.04 49.87 -14.21
C ASP A 510 11.97 51.02 -13.75
N SER A 511 12.44 51.00 -12.48
CA SER A 511 13.48 51.94 -12.03
C SER A 511 14.82 51.58 -12.62
N THR A 512 15.59 52.60 -12.99
CA THR A 512 16.99 52.44 -13.38
C THR A 512 17.88 52.69 -12.18
N ILE A 513 18.75 51.74 -11.86
CA ILE A 513 19.72 51.79 -10.77
C ILE A 513 21.13 51.84 -11.33
N GLN A 514 22.06 52.53 -10.64
CA GLN A 514 23.47 52.53 -10.93
C GLN A 514 24.21 51.55 -10.05
N LEU A 515 24.89 50.58 -10.66
CA LEU A 515 25.70 49.58 -9.98
C LEU A 515 27.16 49.91 -10.13
N THR A 516 27.91 49.97 -9.01
CA THR A 516 29.34 50.30 -9.01
C THR A 516 30.14 49.15 -8.42
N GLY A 517 31.23 48.80 -9.06
CA GLY A 517 32.05 47.66 -8.65
C GLY A 517 33.35 47.50 -9.39
N LEU A 518 33.77 46.23 -9.61
CA LEU A 518 34.94 45.87 -10.39
C LEU A 518 34.62 44.70 -11.35
N ARG A 519 35.22 44.75 -12.54
CA ARG A 519 35.28 43.65 -13.50
C ARG A 519 36.73 43.38 -13.83
N GLU A 520 37.23 42.20 -13.55
CA GLU A 520 38.62 41.81 -13.80
C GLU A 520 39.65 42.80 -13.22
N GLY A 521 39.33 43.36 -12.03
CA GLY A 521 40.19 44.37 -11.36
C GLY A 521 40.02 45.80 -11.85
N LEU A 522 39.27 46.04 -12.92
CA LEU A 522 39.01 47.39 -13.47
C LEU A 522 37.69 47.98 -12.92
N PRO A 523 37.60 49.31 -12.71
CA PRO A 523 36.35 49.92 -12.27
C PRO A 523 35.17 49.62 -13.20
N LEU A 524 34.03 49.28 -12.62
CA LEU A 524 32.80 48.95 -13.29
C LEU A 524 31.70 49.92 -12.81
N GLU A 525 31.00 50.54 -13.77
CA GLU A 525 29.82 51.33 -13.53
C GLU A 525 28.80 50.97 -14.60
N ILE A 526 27.64 50.48 -14.18
CA ILE A 526 26.56 49.98 -15.06
C ILE A 526 25.22 50.49 -14.58
N ASN A 527 24.39 50.96 -15.51
CA ASN A 527 22.99 51.26 -15.28
C ASN A 527 22.12 50.04 -15.68
N ALA A 528 21.25 49.63 -14.78
CA ALA A 528 20.33 48.53 -15.03
C ALA A 528 18.89 48.95 -14.74
N THR A 529 17.98 48.77 -15.68
CA THR A 529 16.55 48.99 -15.48
C THR A 529 15.92 47.70 -14.94
N LEU A 530 15.33 47.78 -13.75
CA LEU A 530 14.78 46.63 -13.02
C LEU A 530 13.45 46.17 -13.61
N ASP A 531 13.25 44.86 -13.74
CA ASP A 531 11.97 44.28 -14.11
C ASP A 531 11.15 43.93 -12.85
N LYS A 532 9.91 43.58 -13.09
CA LYS A 532 9.07 42.89 -12.12
C LYS A 532 9.63 41.50 -11.83
N ARG A 533 9.67 41.13 -10.55
CA ARG A 533 10.04 39.75 -10.15
C ARG A 533 9.15 38.73 -10.85
N PRO A 534 9.71 37.66 -11.43
CA PRO A 534 8.92 36.53 -11.92
C PRO A 534 8.01 35.96 -10.82
N THR A 535 6.82 35.56 -11.21
CA THR A 535 5.85 34.94 -10.28
C THR A 535 6.48 33.76 -9.56
N PRO A 536 6.48 33.74 -8.23
CA PRO A 536 6.99 32.60 -7.46
C PRO A 536 6.20 31.33 -7.78
N SER A 537 6.84 30.16 -7.64
CA SER A 537 6.20 28.87 -7.91
C SER A 537 4.91 28.65 -7.13
N VAL A 538 4.86 29.12 -5.88
CA VAL A 538 3.70 29.02 -4.99
C VAL A 538 2.48 29.84 -5.41
N GLU A 539 2.67 30.85 -6.28
CA GLU A 539 1.59 31.71 -6.81
C GLU A 539 1.15 31.30 -8.21
N LEU A 540 1.84 30.35 -8.85
CA LEU A 540 1.50 29.87 -10.18
C LEU A 540 0.24 29.01 -10.15
N PRO A 541 -0.55 28.99 -11.23
CA PRO A 541 -1.67 28.07 -11.37
C PRO A 541 -1.24 26.63 -11.09
N SER A 542 -2.01 25.93 -10.27
CA SER A 542 -1.81 24.53 -9.94
C SER A 542 -3.12 23.77 -9.93
N HIS A 543 -3.05 22.46 -10.05
CA HIS A 543 -4.19 21.57 -9.99
C HIS A 543 -3.82 20.24 -9.31
N GLU A 544 -4.62 19.86 -8.32
CA GLU A 544 -4.59 18.56 -7.71
C GLU A 544 -5.48 17.59 -8.49
N GLU A 545 -4.88 16.54 -9.04
CA GLU A 545 -5.61 15.45 -9.71
C GLU A 545 -5.90 14.34 -8.71
N LYS A 546 -7.15 14.30 -8.23
CA LYS A 546 -7.57 13.45 -7.12
C LYS A 546 -7.66 11.97 -7.46
N VAL A 547 -8.00 11.61 -8.71
CA VAL A 547 -8.17 10.22 -9.14
C VAL A 547 -6.82 9.52 -9.30
N MET A 548 -5.85 10.24 -9.90
CA MET A 548 -4.50 9.71 -10.09
C MET A 548 -3.54 10.09 -8.95
N GLU A 549 -3.96 10.96 -8.03
CA GLU A 549 -3.29 11.30 -6.76
C GLU A 549 -1.95 12.00 -6.94
N PHE A 550 -1.94 13.09 -7.69
CA PHE A 550 -0.78 13.97 -7.84
C PHE A 550 -1.18 15.42 -8.12
N THR A 551 -0.23 16.33 -7.96
CA THR A 551 -0.43 17.77 -8.21
C THR A 551 0.52 18.26 -9.27
N VAL A 552 0.01 19.07 -10.21
CA VAL A 552 0.81 19.79 -11.20
C VAL A 552 0.68 21.28 -11.01
N ARG A 553 1.69 22.02 -11.42
CA ARG A 553 1.68 23.49 -11.55
C ARG A 553 2.38 23.96 -12.81
N GLU A 554 2.17 25.19 -13.18
CA GLU A 554 2.93 25.81 -14.26
C GLU A 554 4.42 25.94 -13.91
N LEU A 555 5.28 25.96 -14.95
CA LEU A 555 6.72 26.12 -14.79
C LEU A 555 7.09 27.53 -14.38
N SER A 556 7.74 27.70 -13.23
CA SER A 556 8.30 28.98 -12.79
C SER A 556 9.55 29.38 -13.59
N PHE A 557 9.94 30.64 -13.48
CA PHE A 557 11.24 31.09 -14.00
C PHE A 557 12.41 30.26 -13.42
N ALA A 558 12.37 29.93 -12.12
CA ALA A 558 13.40 29.15 -11.47
C ALA A 558 13.49 27.72 -12.03
N ASP A 559 12.33 27.07 -12.30
CA ASP A 559 12.31 25.74 -12.92
C ASP A 559 12.94 25.78 -14.30
N ARG A 560 12.56 26.78 -15.14
CA ARG A 560 13.11 26.94 -16.48
C ARG A 560 14.62 27.19 -16.44
N ALA A 561 15.08 28.01 -15.52
CA ALA A 561 16.51 28.31 -15.33
C ALA A 561 17.28 27.07 -14.86
N PHE A 562 16.74 26.32 -13.89
CA PHE A 562 17.36 25.12 -13.34
C PHE A 562 17.48 24.02 -14.40
N HIS A 563 16.39 23.75 -15.12
CA HIS A 563 16.35 22.72 -16.16
C HIS A 563 16.89 23.19 -17.51
N ARG A 564 17.34 24.46 -17.62
CA ARG A 564 17.83 25.10 -18.85
C ARG A 564 16.82 25.02 -20.00
N LEU A 565 15.53 25.17 -19.67
CA LEU A 565 14.46 25.14 -20.65
C LEU A 565 14.32 26.48 -21.37
N PRO A 566 13.97 26.49 -22.67
CA PRO A 566 13.56 27.70 -23.35
C PRO A 566 12.34 28.36 -22.67
N ALA A 567 12.20 29.68 -22.81
CA ALA A 567 11.06 30.39 -22.22
C ALA A 567 9.70 29.87 -22.72
N GLU A 568 9.66 29.41 -23.96
CA GLU A 568 8.47 28.93 -24.67
C GLU A 568 8.24 27.41 -24.53
N ASN A 569 9.08 26.71 -23.77
CA ASN A 569 8.96 25.24 -23.64
C ASN A 569 7.62 24.91 -22.95
N PRO A 570 6.73 24.14 -23.58
CA PRO A 570 5.49 23.69 -22.93
C PRO A 570 5.82 22.72 -21.79
N GLY A 571 4.88 22.52 -20.90
CA GLY A 571 4.97 21.53 -19.84
C GLY A 571 4.53 22.06 -18.49
N LEU A 572 4.18 21.12 -17.61
CA LEU A 572 3.80 21.38 -16.23
C LEU A 572 4.77 20.68 -15.27
N MET A 573 5.11 21.34 -14.18
CA MET A 573 5.88 20.73 -13.10
C MET A 573 4.99 19.81 -12.29
N VAL A 574 5.40 18.58 -12.10
CA VAL A 574 4.81 17.68 -11.10
C VAL A 574 5.29 18.14 -9.73
N GLU A 575 4.41 18.82 -9.00
CA GLU A 575 4.73 19.47 -7.73
C GLU A 575 4.68 18.50 -6.55
N ASN A 576 3.70 17.60 -6.57
CA ASN A 576 3.54 16.54 -5.56
C ASN A 576 3.03 15.25 -6.22
N VAL A 577 3.42 14.12 -5.67
CA VAL A 577 2.87 12.80 -6.01
C VAL A 577 2.56 12.10 -4.69
N GLU A 578 1.30 11.73 -4.46
CA GLU A 578 0.91 11.06 -3.23
C GLU A 578 1.63 9.72 -3.11
N LEU A 579 2.18 9.49 -1.92
CA LEU A 579 2.90 8.25 -1.62
C LEU A 579 1.94 7.06 -1.78
N ALA A 580 2.37 6.05 -2.52
CA ALA A 580 1.57 4.88 -2.84
C ALA A 580 0.25 5.18 -3.59
N GLY A 581 0.11 6.36 -4.21
CA GLY A 581 -0.98 6.69 -5.12
C GLY A 581 -0.81 6.08 -6.51
N TRP A 582 -1.83 6.15 -7.35
CA TRP A 582 -1.80 5.56 -8.70
C TRP A 582 -0.67 6.11 -9.57
N ALA A 583 -0.45 7.43 -9.55
CA ALA A 583 0.65 8.06 -10.28
C ALA A 583 2.02 7.61 -9.76
N SER A 584 2.16 7.47 -8.43
CA SER A 584 3.40 6.97 -7.80
C SER A 584 3.69 5.52 -8.19
N LEU A 585 2.68 4.65 -8.19
CA LEU A 585 2.80 3.24 -8.60
C LEU A 585 3.18 3.09 -10.07
N ALA A 586 2.70 3.99 -10.92
CA ALA A 586 3.08 4.07 -12.33
C ALA A 586 4.51 4.62 -12.54
N GLY A 587 5.13 5.16 -11.50
CA GLY A 587 6.49 5.68 -11.54
C GLY A 587 6.62 7.17 -11.81
N LEU A 588 5.53 7.96 -11.74
CA LEU A 588 5.59 9.43 -11.75
C LEU A 588 6.26 9.92 -10.47
N LYS A 589 7.09 10.96 -10.56
CA LYS A 589 7.85 11.50 -9.42
C LYS A 589 7.71 13.02 -9.34
N GLN A 590 7.80 13.54 -8.13
CA GLN A 590 7.97 14.97 -7.92
C GLN A 590 9.20 15.48 -8.68
N GLY A 591 9.07 16.61 -9.36
CA GLY A 591 10.10 17.20 -10.19
C GLY A 591 10.12 16.74 -11.65
N ASP A 592 9.25 15.81 -12.03
CA ASP A 592 9.02 15.49 -13.45
C ASP A 592 8.33 16.68 -14.14
N ILE A 593 8.63 16.88 -15.41
CA ILE A 593 7.94 17.88 -16.24
C ILE A 593 7.02 17.12 -17.20
N LEU A 594 5.72 17.30 -17.02
CA LEU A 594 4.70 16.70 -17.88
C LEU A 594 4.59 17.50 -19.18
N LEU A 595 4.90 16.85 -20.31
CA LEU A 595 4.93 17.45 -21.63
C LEU A 595 3.68 17.12 -22.46
N ARG A 596 3.17 15.87 -22.37
CA ARG A 596 2.00 15.39 -23.11
C ARG A 596 1.17 14.44 -22.28
N ILE A 597 -0.13 14.43 -22.55
CA ILE A 597 -1.07 13.42 -22.07
C ILE A 597 -1.65 12.73 -23.30
N ASN A 598 -1.48 11.41 -23.40
CA ASN A 598 -1.72 10.66 -24.62
C ASN A 598 -0.96 11.33 -25.78
N GLU A 599 -1.62 11.74 -26.84
CA GLU A 599 -1.00 12.42 -27.99
C GLU A 599 -1.02 13.96 -27.89
N LYS A 600 -1.68 14.53 -26.86
CA LYS A 600 -1.89 15.97 -26.73
C LYS A 600 -0.81 16.65 -25.91
N GLU A 601 -0.15 17.68 -26.47
CA GLU A 601 0.77 18.55 -25.75
C GLU A 601 0.04 19.36 -24.67
N ILE A 602 0.70 19.57 -23.53
CA ILE A 602 0.17 20.28 -22.36
C ILE A 602 1.12 21.41 -21.99
N GLY A 603 0.66 22.64 -22.13
CA GLY A 603 1.43 23.84 -21.81
C GLY A 603 0.87 24.66 -20.65
N SER A 604 -0.37 24.41 -20.22
CA SER A 604 -1.04 25.14 -19.14
C SER A 604 -1.88 24.21 -18.26
N VAL A 605 -2.16 24.66 -17.03
CA VAL A 605 -3.03 23.94 -16.09
C VAL A 605 -4.46 23.82 -16.63
N ASP A 606 -4.95 24.78 -17.39
CA ASP A 606 -6.29 24.73 -17.96
C ASP A 606 -6.40 23.71 -19.11
N GLU A 607 -5.36 23.57 -19.93
CA GLU A 607 -5.27 22.49 -20.94
C GLU A 607 -5.20 21.12 -20.27
N PHE A 608 -4.45 21.00 -19.16
CA PHE A 608 -4.38 19.79 -18.35
C PHE A 608 -5.76 19.38 -17.85
N LYS A 609 -6.47 20.30 -17.16
CA LYS A 609 -7.83 20.05 -16.63
C LYS A 609 -8.80 19.61 -17.73
N SER A 610 -8.82 20.33 -18.85
CA SER A 610 -9.75 20.02 -19.95
C SER A 610 -9.45 18.66 -20.59
N THR A 611 -8.17 18.32 -20.71
CA THR A 611 -7.74 17.04 -21.28
C THR A 611 -8.10 15.88 -20.36
N LEU A 612 -7.80 15.97 -19.06
CA LEU A 612 -8.15 14.94 -18.10
C LEU A 612 -9.64 14.79 -17.91
N LYS A 613 -10.42 15.87 -17.97
CA LYS A 613 -11.88 15.77 -17.93
C LYS A 613 -12.42 14.92 -19.08
N ASN A 614 -11.94 15.12 -20.31
CA ASN A 614 -12.36 14.32 -21.45
C ASN A 614 -12.00 12.83 -21.27
N ILE A 615 -10.81 12.54 -20.76
CA ILE A 615 -10.35 11.16 -20.48
C ILE A 615 -11.20 10.52 -19.37
N SER A 616 -11.50 11.27 -18.31
CA SER A 616 -12.36 10.82 -17.20
C SER A 616 -13.80 10.54 -17.67
N ASP A 617 -14.36 11.40 -18.53
CA ASP A 617 -15.70 11.23 -19.07
C ASP A 617 -15.79 9.95 -19.94
N GLN A 618 -14.71 9.58 -20.63
CA GLN A 618 -14.60 8.37 -21.45
C GLN A 618 -14.21 7.14 -20.63
N LYS A 619 -13.75 7.33 -19.36
CA LYS A 619 -13.24 6.28 -18.48
C LYS A 619 -12.18 5.41 -19.15
N GLU A 620 -11.23 6.07 -19.82
CA GLU A 620 -10.14 5.36 -20.50
C GLU A 620 -9.41 4.43 -19.52
N PRO A 621 -9.10 3.19 -19.90
CA PRO A 621 -8.50 2.20 -19.00
C PRO A 621 -7.08 2.60 -18.56
N SER A 622 -6.36 3.34 -19.39
CA SER A 622 -5.05 3.88 -19.06
C SER A 622 -4.83 5.26 -19.68
N VAL A 623 -3.94 6.04 -19.08
CA VAL A 623 -3.56 7.37 -19.52
C VAL A 623 -2.04 7.42 -19.64
N THR A 624 -1.54 7.73 -20.81
CA THR A 624 -0.09 7.80 -21.08
C THR A 624 0.41 9.23 -20.89
N PHE A 625 1.38 9.41 -20.00
CA PHE A 625 2.09 10.66 -19.80
C PHE A 625 3.46 10.58 -20.44
N PHE A 626 3.79 11.57 -21.26
CA PHE A 626 5.15 11.79 -21.74
C PHE A 626 5.78 12.87 -20.88
N ILE A 627 6.84 12.52 -20.18
CA ILE A 627 7.48 13.38 -19.19
C ILE A 627 8.96 13.59 -19.49
N GLN A 628 9.52 14.68 -18.95
CA GLN A 628 10.96 14.88 -18.84
C GLN A 628 11.38 14.74 -17.37
N ARG A 629 12.38 13.91 -17.12
CA ARG A 629 13.02 13.69 -15.82
C ARG A 629 14.51 14.02 -15.93
N GLY A 630 14.91 15.14 -15.40
CA GLY A 630 16.28 15.65 -15.62
C GLY A 630 16.54 15.88 -17.11
N ILE A 631 17.50 15.14 -17.70
CA ILE A 631 17.84 15.20 -19.13
C ILE A 631 17.13 14.13 -19.97
N HIS A 632 16.40 13.22 -19.36
CA HIS A 632 15.76 12.08 -20.02
C HIS A 632 14.27 12.32 -20.22
N THR A 633 13.74 11.74 -21.29
CA THR A 633 12.29 11.66 -21.52
C THR A 633 11.84 10.22 -21.46
N LEU A 634 10.64 9.98 -20.95
CA LEU A 634 10.04 8.65 -20.84
C LEU A 634 8.52 8.73 -20.90
N PHE A 635 7.91 7.62 -21.23
CA PHE A 635 6.47 7.43 -21.13
C PHE A 635 6.14 6.74 -19.80
N ILE A 636 5.08 7.21 -19.17
CA ILE A 636 4.50 6.61 -17.96
C ILE A 636 3.05 6.32 -18.28
N GLU A 637 2.61 5.09 -18.07
CA GLU A 637 1.22 4.68 -18.21
C GLU A 637 0.58 4.57 -16.82
N ILE A 638 -0.43 5.39 -16.56
CA ILE A 638 -1.22 5.37 -15.35
C ILE A 638 -2.56 4.71 -15.66
N GLU A 639 -2.97 3.74 -14.86
CA GLU A 639 -4.27 3.09 -14.92
C GLU A 639 -5.14 3.61 -13.77
N PRO A 640 -6.01 4.61 -14.01
CA PRO A 640 -6.81 5.23 -12.96
C PRO A 640 -7.92 4.30 -12.45
N ASP A 641 -8.31 4.49 -11.20
CA ASP A 641 -9.50 3.82 -10.65
C ASP A 641 -10.74 4.74 -10.74
N TRP A 642 -11.38 4.75 -11.90
CA TRP A 642 -12.58 5.56 -12.15
C TRP A 642 -13.82 5.15 -11.34
N LYS A 643 -13.79 4.05 -10.59
CA LYS A 643 -14.95 3.59 -9.81
C LYS A 643 -15.06 4.30 -8.47
N ASN A 644 -13.93 4.83 -7.98
CA ASN A 644 -13.84 5.53 -6.68
C ASN A 644 -13.60 7.04 -6.84
N SER A 645 -13.88 7.60 -8.02
CA SER A 645 -13.73 9.03 -8.35
C SER A 645 -14.98 9.85 -8.01
#